data_368e3edb6aceb7d90a36c255d36f3041
#
_entry.id   368e3edb6aceb7d90a36c255d36f3041
#
_cell.length_a   1.000
_cell.length_b   1.000
_cell.length_c   1.000
_cell.angle_alpha   90.00
_cell.angle_beta   90.00
_cell.angle_gamma   90.00
#
_symmetry.space_group_name_H-M   'P 1'
#
loop_
_entity.id
_entity.type
_entity.pdbx_description
1 polymer ?
#
loop_
_entity_poly.entity_id
_entity_poly.type
_entity_poly.pdbx_seq_one_letter_code
_entity_poly.pdbx_strand_id
1 'polypeptide(L)'
;MSLSLALLALFQAAAGSTSTDAQTSASAPKAPPAAPAPAPASATVATAVRAVKKPVIDGRDDDEVWREAQPITGFRQFSPVANGDARFRTEAKVAYDNENFYVFLRMYDPHPDSILRLLGRRDVRVATDQIKIIIDSYHDKRTGYEFAVNPAGVKRDYAVYNDITEDQSWDAVWEAGTTVDSLGWTAEFRIPLSQMRYADAKTHSFGFGVWRDIDRFKERDSWPVYQQTDARLMSQLGTVEKIDGIPSPRRLELAPYVVTKNVSRDPLAGNARDQKLSAGADIKYGLTSNLTLDATVNPDFGQVESDPSVLNLSAFETFFAEQRPFFLEGTGIYSFQVNCSVATCNNEGLFYSRRIGRAPQLGYLYGDASSPTATTILGAAKLTGRLSSGTSLGVLDAVTQRADGPLGQTLEPTTNYAVVRGQQDLRGGESGIGIILTGVDRRNDSWTSDLLTRDAYVAATDFRHRFSNRRFEVTGSIDASRIGGSPASILATQTDPVHYFQQPDGALHVDPTRTSLSGDAEQLTFGKVGGGITRFQTSYNRMSPGFEANDLGYLQRADLQNWSNWFSLNFVTPALFWNSAFLNFNEWNYWNTAGLLLDRAVNTNWHFILRNNLEVDMSATASQLPGTFSDRASRGGPAVRHSPFFNGNLAVVGDNRKQVIPTLSMNVGRSDYGRGHYYELDPSVDFRVSSRFHMNVGVSYNHNRDDSQWYGNFTDSVDATHYTFAHLDQQTLSSTVRIDYTATPTLTFQIYASPFVTKGTFTNIRELNDPRAEDYDERYKPYTDASVLANQPSGFNVKQFRSNAVMRWEYRPGSTLFLVWTQQRQGDLPFAGDDSFGGDYHGLFSLHPDNTFLVKMSYWFNR
;
A
#
# COMPACT_ATOMS: atom_id res chain seq x y z
N MET A 1 -3.16 -23.78 26.55
CA MET A 1 -4.27 -23.35 27.44
C MET A 1 -3.80 -22.59 28.69
N SER A 2 -2.52 -22.53 29.03
CA SER A 2 -2.04 -21.96 30.29
C SER A 2 -1.50 -20.53 30.24
N LEU A 3 -1.08 -20.02 29.10
CA LEU A 3 -0.56 -18.63 28.99
C LEU A 3 -1.65 -17.59 28.70
N SER A 4 -2.62 -17.93 27.89
CA SER A 4 -3.76 -17.05 27.59
C SER A 4 -4.65 -16.79 28.82
N LEU A 5 -4.75 -17.75 29.73
CA LEU A 5 -5.47 -17.59 31.00
C LEU A 5 -4.69 -16.76 32.03
N ALA A 6 -3.35 -16.78 31.99
CA ALA A 6 -2.53 -15.98 32.90
C ALA A 6 -2.55 -14.48 32.55
N LEU A 7 -2.62 -14.13 31.26
CA LEU A 7 -2.78 -12.75 30.82
C LEU A 7 -4.19 -12.19 31.13
N LEU A 8 -5.23 -13.01 31.02
CA LEU A 8 -6.58 -12.62 31.43
C LEU A 8 -6.72 -12.42 32.94
N ALA A 9 -6.02 -13.23 33.75
CA ALA A 9 -6.04 -13.12 35.21
C ALA A 9 -5.31 -11.86 35.74
N LEU A 10 -4.28 -11.40 35.05
CA LEU A 10 -3.60 -10.13 35.38
C LEU A 10 -4.47 -8.90 35.12
N PHE A 11 -5.37 -8.96 34.15
CA PHE A 11 -6.30 -7.85 33.86
C PHE A 11 -7.52 -7.81 34.79
N GLN A 12 -7.91 -8.94 35.42
CA GLN A 12 -8.99 -8.97 36.42
C GLN A 12 -8.57 -8.50 37.80
N ALA A 13 -7.28 -8.57 38.15
CA ALA A 13 -6.77 -8.11 39.44
C ALA A 13 -6.69 -6.60 39.60
N ALA A 14 -6.77 -5.83 38.50
CA ALA A 14 -6.72 -4.36 38.52
C ALA A 14 -8.10 -3.67 38.64
N ALA A 15 -9.19 -4.43 38.68
CA ALA A 15 -10.55 -3.90 38.66
C ALA A 15 -11.37 -4.14 39.94
N GLY A 16 -10.75 -4.62 41.02
CA GLY A 16 -11.49 -4.98 42.23
C GLY A 16 -10.76 -4.59 43.52
N SER A 17 -10.94 -3.37 43.96
CA SER A 17 -10.79 -3.03 45.38
C SER A 17 -11.88 -2.01 45.77
N THR A 18 -12.96 -2.54 46.33
CA THR A 18 -13.97 -1.78 47.02
C THR A 18 -13.59 -1.55 48.47
N SER A 19 -13.66 -0.30 48.86
CA SER A 19 -13.85 0.35 50.14
C SER A 19 -14.03 -0.52 51.39
N THR A 20 -13.27 -0.16 52.45
CA THR A 20 -13.72 -0.22 53.84
C THR A 20 -13.42 1.11 54.51
N ASP A 21 -14.43 1.62 55.20
CA ASP A 21 -14.45 2.88 55.94
C ASP A 21 -13.44 2.94 57.10
N ALA A 22 -12.77 4.07 57.22
CA ALA A 22 -12.29 4.56 58.51
C ALA A 22 -12.40 6.09 58.51
N GLN A 23 -13.34 6.58 59.33
CA GLN A 23 -13.49 7.99 59.63
C GLN A 23 -12.28 8.52 60.44
N THR A 24 -11.59 9.51 59.89
CA THR A 24 -10.82 10.47 60.70
C THR A 24 -11.04 11.88 60.10
N SER A 25 -11.56 12.74 60.94
CA SER A 25 -11.77 14.15 60.68
C SER A 25 -10.47 14.91 60.43
N ALA A 26 -10.32 15.51 59.26
CA ALA A 26 -9.36 16.55 59.00
C ALA A 26 -9.91 17.60 58.01
N SER A 27 -9.67 18.83 58.30
CA SER A 27 -10.03 20.10 57.64
C SER A 27 -10.19 20.06 56.12
N ALA A 28 -11.22 20.73 55.65
CA ALA A 28 -11.58 20.90 54.25
C ALA A 28 -10.44 21.45 53.38
N PRO A 29 -10.07 20.81 52.28
CA PRO A 29 -9.21 21.42 51.27
C PRO A 29 -10.04 22.39 50.41
N LYS A 30 -9.39 23.51 50.13
CA LYS A 30 -9.87 24.55 49.21
C LYS A 30 -10.34 23.93 47.88
N ALA A 31 -11.55 24.23 47.43
CA ALA A 31 -12.10 23.76 46.18
C ALA A 31 -11.12 23.98 45.02
N PRO A 32 -10.95 23.00 44.09
CA PRO A 32 -10.18 23.24 42.87
C PRO A 32 -10.84 24.36 42.07
N PRO A 33 -10.06 25.13 41.29
CA PRO A 33 -10.64 26.16 40.44
C PRO A 33 -11.66 25.53 39.52
N ALA A 34 -12.84 26.18 39.37
CA ALA A 34 -13.90 25.74 38.47
C ALA A 34 -13.31 25.45 37.08
N ALA A 35 -13.66 24.29 36.51
CA ALA A 35 -13.33 23.98 35.13
C ALA A 35 -13.75 25.14 34.22
N PRO A 36 -12.94 25.60 33.27
CA PRO A 36 -13.31 26.65 32.36
C PRO A 36 -14.63 26.29 31.68
N ALA A 37 -15.53 27.25 31.59
CA ALA A 37 -16.81 27.07 30.91
C ALA A 37 -16.57 26.48 29.52
N PRO A 38 -17.40 25.54 29.05
CA PRO A 38 -17.25 24.97 27.71
C PRO A 38 -17.25 26.11 26.70
N ALA A 39 -16.20 26.19 25.87
CA ALA A 39 -16.14 27.18 24.80
C ALA A 39 -17.40 27.05 23.94
N PRO A 40 -17.92 28.17 23.43
CA PRO A 40 -19.15 28.17 22.60
C PRO A 40 -18.91 27.17 21.44
N ALA A 41 -19.93 26.34 21.18
CA ALA A 41 -19.87 25.37 20.06
C ALA A 41 -19.54 26.17 18.79
N SER A 42 -18.44 25.83 18.10
CA SER A 42 -18.11 26.50 16.84
C SER A 42 -19.23 26.24 15.86
N ALA A 43 -19.66 27.31 15.14
CA ALA A 43 -20.67 27.18 14.10
C ALA A 43 -20.19 26.10 13.11
N THR A 44 -21.03 25.11 12.83
CA THR A 44 -20.73 24.02 11.88
C THR A 44 -21.35 24.24 10.52
N VAL A 45 -21.98 25.41 10.31
CA VAL A 45 -22.62 25.79 9.05
C VAL A 45 -22.00 27.07 8.53
N ALA A 46 -21.67 27.11 7.27
CA ALA A 46 -21.17 28.23 6.52
C ALA A 46 -22.02 28.45 5.25
N THR A 47 -21.94 29.65 4.67
CA THR A 47 -22.73 30.04 3.49
C THR A 47 -21.74 30.35 2.35
N ALA A 48 -22.00 29.80 1.18
CA ALA A 48 -21.27 30.14 -0.05
C ALA A 48 -21.93 31.38 -0.72
N VAL A 49 -21.09 32.23 -1.33
CA VAL A 49 -21.54 33.39 -2.10
C VAL A 49 -21.37 33.10 -3.59
N ARG A 50 -22.38 33.55 -4.39
CA ARG A 50 -22.29 33.39 -5.84
C ARG A 50 -21.37 34.45 -6.44
N ALA A 51 -20.29 34.07 -7.10
CA ALA A 51 -19.41 34.98 -7.79
C ALA A 51 -20.05 35.49 -9.10
N VAL A 52 -20.26 36.80 -9.22
CA VAL A 52 -20.71 37.44 -10.44
C VAL A 52 -19.57 37.51 -11.46
N LYS A 53 -18.37 37.80 -11.00
CA LYS A 53 -17.14 37.82 -11.75
C LYS A 53 -16.20 36.75 -11.20
N LYS A 54 -15.56 35.98 -12.09
CA LYS A 54 -14.56 34.96 -11.67
C LYS A 54 -13.42 35.66 -10.94
N PRO A 55 -13.02 35.18 -9.74
CA PRO A 55 -11.86 35.72 -9.05
C PRO A 55 -10.57 35.37 -9.81
N VAL A 56 -9.56 36.21 -9.64
CA VAL A 56 -8.21 35.96 -10.14
C VAL A 56 -7.45 35.13 -9.11
N ILE A 57 -7.01 33.95 -9.49
CA ILE A 57 -6.35 33.02 -8.55
C ILE A 57 -4.89 33.41 -8.35
N ASP A 58 -4.65 34.46 -7.56
CA ASP A 58 -3.33 34.99 -7.25
C ASP A 58 -2.99 34.98 -5.75
N GLY A 59 -3.93 34.51 -4.92
CA GLY A 59 -3.78 34.44 -3.48
C GLY A 59 -4.05 35.76 -2.77
N ARG A 60 -4.78 36.70 -3.37
CA ARG A 60 -5.16 37.97 -2.77
C ARG A 60 -6.66 38.06 -2.53
N ASP A 61 -7.07 38.85 -1.55
CA ASP A 61 -8.48 39.04 -1.16
C ASP A 61 -9.08 40.33 -1.72
N ASP A 62 -8.50 40.88 -2.79
CA ASP A 62 -8.93 42.12 -3.37
C ASP A 62 -10.09 42.00 -4.39
N ASP A 63 -10.43 40.78 -4.79
CA ASP A 63 -11.60 40.47 -5.60
C ASP A 63 -12.93 40.81 -4.87
N GLU A 64 -13.91 41.21 -5.64
CA GLU A 64 -15.24 41.65 -5.13
C GLU A 64 -15.93 40.55 -4.32
N VAL A 65 -15.88 39.31 -4.80
CA VAL A 65 -16.54 38.19 -4.15
C VAL A 65 -16.02 37.94 -2.74
N TRP A 66 -14.72 38.22 -2.49
CA TRP A 66 -14.13 38.02 -1.18
C TRP A 66 -14.51 39.11 -0.16
N ARG A 67 -14.98 40.26 -0.62
CA ARG A 67 -15.53 41.30 0.24
C ARG A 67 -16.94 40.95 0.70
N GLU A 68 -17.72 40.24 -0.14
CA GLU A 68 -19.09 39.83 0.18
C GLU A 68 -19.16 38.57 1.02
N ALA A 69 -18.19 37.62 0.81
CA ALA A 69 -18.20 36.34 1.47
C ALA A 69 -17.90 36.46 2.98
N GLN A 70 -18.78 35.84 3.78
CA GLN A 70 -18.64 35.82 5.23
C GLN A 70 -17.48 34.90 5.65
N PRO A 71 -16.60 35.36 6.54
CA PRO A 71 -15.47 34.53 6.98
C PRO A 71 -15.91 33.42 7.94
N ILE A 72 -15.47 32.22 7.68
CA ILE A 72 -15.51 31.11 8.61
C ILE A 72 -14.37 31.30 9.60
N THR A 73 -14.68 31.32 10.88
CA THR A 73 -13.72 31.48 11.99
C THR A 73 -13.97 30.41 13.05
N GLY A 74 -13.28 30.47 14.17
CA GLY A 74 -13.50 29.50 15.26
C GLY A 74 -12.76 28.18 15.05
N PHE A 75 -11.62 28.25 14.40
CA PHE A 75 -10.71 27.10 14.29
C PHE A 75 -10.24 26.64 15.66
N ARG A 76 -10.15 25.32 15.84
CA ARG A 76 -9.70 24.70 17.07
C ARG A 76 -8.55 23.75 16.77
N GLN A 77 -7.59 23.70 17.69
CA GLN A 77 -6.53 22.74 17.63
C GLN A 77 -7.07 21.32 17.85
N PHE A 78 -6.67 20.37 17.00
CA PHE A 78 -6.98 18.97 17.22
C PHE A 78 -5.71 18.11 17.47
N SER A 79 -4.54 18.64 17.16
CA SER A 79 -3.24 18.03 17.46
C SER A 79 -2.21 19.11 17.79
N PRO A 80 -1.34 18.95 18.81
CA PRO A 80 -1.26 17.85 19.76
C PRO A 80 -2.31 17.89 20.88
N VAL A 81 -3.06 18.98 21.02
CA VAL A 81 -4.08 19.13 22.08
C VAL A 81 -5.47 19.01 21.48
N ALA A 82 -6.23 17.99 21.90
CA ALA A 82 -7.58 17.79 21.42
C ALA A 82 -8.52 18.93 21.87
N ASN A 83 -9.19 19.57 20.93
CA ASN A 83 -10.07 20.73 21.12
C ASN A 83 -9.39 21.92 21.85
N GLY A 84 -8.06 22.08 21.64
CA GLY A 84 -7.31 23.22 22.16
C GLY A 84 -7.61 24.52 21.42
N ASP A 85 -7.14 25.66 21.95
CA ASP A 85 -7.19 26.93 21.24
C ASP A 85 -6.15 26.94 20.13
N ALA A 86 -6.54 27.33 18.91
CA ALA A 86 -5.62 27.48 17.80
C ALA A 86 -4.60 28.58 18.12
N ARG A 87 -3.30 28.29 17.89
CA ARG A 87 -2.21 29.23 18.18
C ARG A 87 -2.33 30.53 17.39
N PHE A 88 -2.74 30.42 16.13
CA PHE A 88 -2.87 31.55 15.24
C PHE A 88 -4.23 31.53 14.56
N ARG A 89 -4.76 32.73 14.34
CA ARG A 89 -6.05 32.92 13.67
C ARG A 89 -6.01 32.37 12.24
N THR A 90 -7.11 31.73 11.85
CA THR A 90 -7.39 31.31 10.46
C THR A 90 -8.77 31.80 10.07
N GLU A 91 -8.90 32.24 8.83
CA GLU A 91 -10.17 32.64 8.22
C GLU A 91 -10.32 31.93 6.88
N ALA A 92 -11.52 31.43 6.58
CA ALA A 92 -11.87 30.86 5.30
C ALA A 92 -13.13 31.53 4.75
N LYS A 93 -13.18 31.72 3.43
CA LYS A 93 -14.31 32.27 2.70
C LYS A 93 -14.65 31.36 1.54
N VAL A 94 -15.94 31.17 1.25
CA VAL A 94 -16.40 30.24 0.21
C VAL A 94 -17.26 30.95 -0.81
N ALA A 95 -16.98 30.69 -2.08
CA ALA A 95 -17.73 31.20 -3.21
C ALA A 95 -17.90 30.12 -4.30
N TYR A 96 -18.81 30.37 -5.25
CA TYR A 96 -19.02 29.50 -6.39
C TYR A 96 -19.56 30.25 -7.60
N ASP A 97 -19.40 29.67 -8.78
CA ASP A 97 -20.13 30.08 -9.98
C ASP A 97 -20.71 28.82 -10.69
N ASN A 98 -21.08 28.92 -11.95
CA ASN A 98 -21.64 27.77 -12.69
C ASN A 98 -20.62 26.70 -13.04
N GLU A 99 -19.34 26.99 -12.90
CA GLU A 99 -18.25 26.12 -13.38
C GLU A 99 -17.32 25.71 -12.25
N ASN A 100 -17.17 26.53 -11.22
CA ASN A 100 -16.13 26.38 -10.22
C ASN A 100 -16.65 26.60 -8.80
N PHE A 101 -15.99 25.91 -7.86
CA PHE A 101 -16.05 26.17 -6.44
C PHE A 101 -14.77 26.89 -6.03
N TYR A 102 -14.89 27.97 -5.26
CA TYR A 102 -13.76 28.80 -4.86
C TYR A 102 -13.65 28.85 -3.34
N VAL A 103 -12.41 28.83 -2.84
CA VAL A 103 -12.14 29.03 -1.42
C VAL A 103 -10.96 29.97 -1.28
N PHE A 104 -11.13 31.01 -0.45
CA PHE A 104 -10.04 31.88 -0.04
C PHE A 104 -9.75 31.66 1.44
N LEU A 105 -8.45 31.58 1.80
CA LEU A 105 -8.02 31.35 3.17
C LEU A 105 -6.92 32.33 3.56
N ARG A 106 -7.03 32.88 4.76
CA ARG A 106 -6.02 33.71 5.41
C ARG A 106 -5.53 33.02 6.66
N MET A 107 -4.26 32.66 6.68
CA MET A 107 -3.55 32.03 7.79
C MET A 107 -2.65 33.08 8.44
N TYR A 108 -3.13 33.70 9.53
CA TYR A 108 -2.34 34.69 10.28
C TYR A 108 -1.13 34.02 10.93
N ASP A 109 0.00 34.71 10.92
CA ASP A 109 1.23 34.31 11.56
C ASP A 109 2.07 35.55 11.90
N PRO A 110 2.40 35.79 13.17
CA PRO A 110 3.18 36.95 13.57
C PRO A 110 4.67 36.86 13.14
N HIS A 111 5.10 35.68 12.64
CA HIS A 111 6.46 35.44 12.19
C HIS A 111 6.48 34.84 10.77
N PRO A 112 6.12 35.60 9.73
CA PRO A 112 6.02 35.07 8.36
C PRO A 112 7.31 34.47 7.81
N ASP A 113 8.45 34.98 8.25
CA ASP A 113 9.77 34.45 7.87
C ASP A 113 10.06 33.04 8.39
N SER A 114 9.30 32.61 9.38
CA SER A 114 9.42 31.28 10.00
C SER A 114 8.45 30.25 9.40
N ILE A 115 7.62 30.66 8.43
CA ILE A 115 6.69 29.76 7.72
C ILE A 115 7.50 28.79 6.90
N LEU A 116 7.26 27.50 7.10
CA LEU A 116 7.89 26.45 6.31
C LEU A 116 7.24 26.35 4.93
N ARG A 117 7.99 26.67 3.86
CA ARG A 117 7.54 26.72 2.47
C ARG A 117 8.45 25.90 1.57
N LEU A 118 8.36 24.59 1.66
CA LEU A 118 9.16 23.69 0.84
C LEU A 118 8.48 23.46 -0.51
N LEU A 119 9.24 23.55 -1.59
CA LEU A 119 8.82 23.04 -2.89
C LEU A 119 8.94 21.51 -2.88
N GLY A 120 8.07 20.87 -3.61
CA GLY A 120 8.07 19.44 -3.79
C GLY A 120 7.32 19.09 -5.06
N ARG A 121 7.34 17.83 -5.42
CA ARG A 121 6.48 17.33 -6.48
C ARG A 121 5.02 17.39 -6.00
N ARG A 122 4.10 17.68 -6.91
CA ARG A 122 2.65 17.54 -6.70
C ARG A 122 2.35 16.14 -6.13
N ASP A 123 1.41 16.08 -5.20
CA ASP A 123 0.89 14.88 -4.52
C ASP A 123 1.89 14.16 -3.60
N VAL A 124 3.11 14.67 -3.46
CA VAL A 124 4.08 14.20 -2.46
C VAL A 124 3.96 15.03 -1.19
N ARG A 125 3.80 14.34 -0.06
CA ARG A 125 3.76 14.99 1.26
C ARG A 125 5.16 15.42 1.68
N VAL A 126 5.35 16.73 1.86
CA VAL A 126 6.58 17.32 2.41
C VAL A 126 6.27 17.95 3.77
N ALA A 127 7.26 18.02 4.67
CA ALA A 127 7.11 18.67 5.96
C ALA A 127 7.14 20.20 5.78
N THR A 128 5.98 20.80 5.68
CA THR A 128 5.77 22.22 5.37
C THR A 128 4.46 22.67 6.02
N ASP A 129 4.32 23.96 6.26
CA ASP A 129 3.01 24.53 6.56
C ASP A 129 2.06 24.21 5.40
N GLN A 130 0.81 23.95 5.67
CA GLN A 130 -0.17 23.55 4.68
C GLN A 130 -1.56 23.95 5.11
N ILE A 131 -2.41 24.26 4.14
CA ILE A 131 -3.84 24.37 4.30
C ILE A 131 -4.53 23.33 3.43
N LYS A 132 -5.52 22.64 3.99
CA LYS A 132 -6.30 21.61 3.32
C LYS A 132 -7.78 21.94 3.45
N ILE A 133 -8.51 21.86 2.36
CA ILE A 133 -9.97 21.88 2.32
C ILE A 133 -10.48 20.49 1.99
N ILE A 134 -11.56 20.10 2.63
CA ILE A 134 -12.20 18.80 2.50
C ILE A 134 -13.64 19.04 2.08
N ILE A 135 -14.09 18.44 0.99
CA ILE A 135 -15.41 18.65 0.40
C ILE A 135 -16.13 17.31 0.26
N ASP A 136 -17.25 17.13 0.95
CA ASP A 136 -18.20 16.06 0.70
C ASP A 136 -19.32 16.61 -0.20
N SER A 137 -19.15 16.50 -1.49
CA SER A 137 -20.05 17.06 -2.48
C SER A 137 -21.37 16.28 -2.65
N TYR A 138 -21.43 15.04 -2.19
CA TYR A 138 -22.68 14.28 -2.07
C TYR A 138 -23.42 14.56 -0.77
N HIS A 139 -22.74 15.13 0.21
CA HIS A 139 -23.20 15.29 1.60
C HIS A 139 -23.64 13.95 2.23
N ASP A 140 -22.91 12.89 1.86
CA ASP A 140 -23.22 11.53 2.29
C ASP A 140 -22.43 11.10 3.53
N LYS A 141 -21.51 11.95 4.01
CA LYS A 141 -20.63 11.73 5.16
C LYS A 141 -19.73 10.52 5.03
N ARG A 142 -19.37 10.17 3.81
CA ARG A 142 -18.60 8.97 3.49
C ARG A 142 -17.58 9.14 2.38
N THR A 143 -17.96 9.92 1.37
CA THR A 143 -17.14 10.17 0.20
C THR A 143 -16.86 11.65 0.06
N GLY A 144 -15.70 11.98 -0.51
CA GLY A 144 -15.37 13.38 -0.73
C GLY A 144 -14.01 13.55 -1.36
N TYR A 145 -13.54 14.78 -1.35
CA TYR A 145 -12.32 15.22 -1.98
C TYR A 145 -11.53 16.11 -1.03
N GLU A 146 -10.23 15.93 -1.03
CA GLU A 146 -9.30 16.79 -0.32
C GLU A 146 -8.45 17.56 -1.31
N PHE A 147 -8.30 18.86 -1.08
CA PHE A 147 -7.42 19.72 -1.85
C PHE A 147 -6.53 20.47 -0.87
N ALA A 148 -5.24 20.35 -1.03
CA ALA A 148 -4.28 20.96 -0.14
C ALA A 148 -3.24 21.76 -0.93
N VAL A 149 -2.80 22.86 -0.36
CA VAL A 149 -1.71 23.67 -0.89
C VAL A 149 -0.80 24.13 0.23
N ASN A 150 0.48 24.23 -0.04
CA ASN A 150 1.46 24.81 0.86
C ASN A 150 1.81 26.25 0.47
N PRO A 151 2.52 27.02 1.31
CA PRO A 151 2.86 28.42 0.99
C PRO A 151 3.77 28.60 -0.23
N ALA A 152 4.35 27.52 -0.77
CA ALA A 152 5.13 27.54 -2.01
C ALA A 152 4.31 27.21 -3.27
N GLY A 153 2.98 27.02 -3.13
CA GLY A 153 2.09 26.68 -4.23
C GLY A 153 2.09 25.20 -4.65
N VAL A 154 2.68 24.32 -3.85
CA VAL A 154 2.65 22.87 -4.12
C VAL A 154 1.27 22.33 -3.79
N LYS A 155 0.62 21.76 -4.79
CA LYS A 155 -0.72 21.19 -4.70
C LYS A 155 -0.68 19.71 -4.34
N ARG A 156 -1.72 19.25 -3.64
CA ARG A 156 -1.97 17.86 -3.33
C ARG A 156 -3.48 17.62 -3.27
N ASP A 157 -3.94 16.54 -3.86
CA ASP A 157 -5.35 16.19 -3.87
C ASP A 157 -5.56 14.70 -3.65
N TYR A 158 -6.67 14.34 -3.01
CA TYR A 158 -7.08 12.98 -2.72
C TYR A 158 -8.58 12.83 -2.87
N ALA A 159 -9.04 11.66 -3.29
CA ALA A 159 -10.41 11.26 -3.06
C ALA A 159 -10.51 10.53 -1.72
N VAL A 160 -11.63 10.66 -1.04
CA VAL A 160 -11.89 9.96 0.23
C VAL A 160 -13.11 9.05 0.07
N TYR A 161 -13.00 7.83 0.54
CA TYR A 161 -14.08 6.85 0.56
C TYR A 161 -14.15 6.14 1.92
N ASN A 162 -15.27 5.47 2.19
CA ASN A 162 -15.50 4.76 3.45
C ASN A 162 -15.35 5.62 4.71
N ASP A 163 -15.62 6.93 4.60
CA ASP A 163 -15.56 7.92 5.68
C ASP A 163 -14.15 8.38 6.09
N ILE A 164 -13.08 7.63 5.77
CA ILE A 164 -11.72 7.96 6.23
C ILE A 164 -10.60 7.59 5.25
N THR A 165 -10.84 6.68 4.33
CA THR A 165 -9.76 6.14 3.48
C THR A 165 -9.42 7.12 2.37
N GLU A 166 -8.20 7.65 2.37
CA GLU A 166 -7.67 8.53 1.33
C GLU A 166 -7.16 7.71 0.14
N ASP A 167 -7.64 8.03 -1.07
CA ASP A 167 -7.08 7.56 -2.34
C ASP A 167 -6.15 8.63 -2.90
N GLN A 168 -4.86 8.44 -2.71
CA GLN A 168 -3.81 9.36 -3.14
C GLN A 168 -3.52 9.30 -4.65
N SER A 169 -4.14 8.38 -5.34
CA SER A 169 -3.97 8.20 -6.79
C SER A 169 -4.95 9.03 -7.61
N TRP A 170 -5.98 9.57 -6.96
CA TRP A 170 -6.91 10.48 -7.61
C TRP A 170 -6.23 11.82 -7.89
N ASP A 171 -6.26 12.26 -9.15
CA ASP A 171 -5.58 13.46 -9.62
C ASP A 171 -6.60 14.38 -10.30
N ALA A 172 -6.82 15.56 -9.74
CA ALA A 172 -7.74 16.55 -10.26
C ALA A 172 -7.01 17.69 -10.98
N VAL A 173 -7.65 18.29 -11.95
CA VAL A 173 -7.15 19.51 -12.59
C VAL A 173 -7.80 20.73 -11.93
N TRP A 174 -7.05 21.40 -11.05
CA TRP A 174 -7.50 22.59 -10.30
C TRP A 174 -6.37 23.59 -10.13
N GLU A 175 -6.70 24.79 -9.69
CA GLU A 175 -5.72 25.87 -9.54
C GLU A 175 -5.67 26.36 -8.11
N ALA A 176 -4.49 26.84 -7.68
CA ALA A 176 -4.29 27.55 -6.44
C ALA A 176 -3.28 28.67 -6.60
N GLY A 177 -3.59 29.80 -5.97
CA GLY A 177 -2.68 30.92 -5.76
C GLY A 177 -2.29 31.03 -4.29
N THR A 178 -1.03 31.33 -3.99
CA THR A 178 -0.54 31.54 -2.63
C THR A 178 0.32 32.78 -2.54
N THR A 179 0.16 33.53 -1.46
CA THR A 179 0.99 34.72 -1.19
C THR A 179 1.42 34.72 0.27
N VAL A 180 2.64 35.13 0.54
CA VAL A 180 3.16 35.36 1.91
C VAL A 180 3.38 36.85 2.08
N ASP A 181 2.80 37.41 3.14
CA ASP A 181 2.87 38.85 3.47
C ASP A 181 3.24 39.06 4.95
N SER A 182 3.20 40.31 5.42
CA SER A 182 3.54 40.69 6.79
C SER A 182 2.57 40.16 7.86
N LEU A 183 1.38 39.65 7.47
CA LEU A 183 0.37 39.13 8.37
C LEU A 183 0.39 37.60 8.45
N GLY A 184 1.11 36.92 7.56
CA GLY A 184 1.15 35.47 7.44
C GLY A 184 1.14 35.03 5.98
N TRP A 185 0.21 34.15 5.61
CA TRP A 185 0.06 33.72 4.24
C TRP A 185 -1.40 33.49 3.86
N THR A 186 -1.66 33.46 2.56
CA THR A 186 -2.97 33.22 1.96
C THR A 186 -2.93 32.10 0.98
N ALA A 187 -4.07 31.49 0.78
CA ALA A 187 -4.30 30.52 -0.28
C ALA A 187 -5.67 30.76 -0.92
N GLU A 188 -5.70 30.68 -2.22
CA GLU A 188 -6.91 30.80 -3.02
C GLU A 188 -7.05 29.60 -3.93
N PHE A 189 -8.22 28.98 -3.95
CA PHE A 189 -8.51 27.75 -4.68
C PHE A 189 -9.56 28.01 -5.74
N ARG A 190 -9.34 27.49 -6.94
CA ARG A 190 -10.35 27.32 -7.99
C ARG A 190 -10.47 25.84 -8.32
N ILE A 191 -11.58 25.24 -7.95
CA ILE A 191 -11.88 23.83 -8.16
C ILE A 191 -13.01 23.74 -9.17
N PRO A 192 -12.73 23.28 -10.41
CA PRO A 192 -13.80 23.07 -11.38
C PRO A 192 -14.82 22.06 -10.85
N LEU A 193 -16.10 22.38 -10.91
CA LEU A 193 -17.18 21.49 -10.46
C LEU A 193 -17.17 20.16 -11.22
N SER A 194 -16.62 20.15 -12.45
CA SER A 194 -16.39 18.93 -13.22
C SER A 194 -15.40 17.95 -12.59
N GLN A 195 -14.56 18.40 -11.64
CA GLN A 195 -13.62 17.51 -10.94
C GLN A 195 -14.27 16.78 -9.76
N MET A 196 -15.44 17.22 -9.33
CA MET A 196 -16.19 16.63 -8.24
C MET A 196 -17.47 15.98 -8.77
N ARG A 197 -17.92 14.92 -8.11
CA ARG A 197 -19.22 14.29 -8.39
C ARG A 197 -20.22 14.75 -7.33
N TYR A 198 -21.40 15.16 -7.74
CA TYR A 198 -22.49 15.59 -6.84
C TYR A 198 -23.85 15.24 -7.43
N ALA A 199 -24.86 15.15 -6.57
CA ALA A 199 -26.22 14.81 -6.99
C ALA A 199 -26.81 15.93 -7.88
N ASP A 200 -27.69 15.58 -8.79
CA ASP A 200 -28.44 16.56 -9.57
C ASP A 200 -29.57 17.13 -8.70
N ALA A 201 -29.46 18.41 -8.37
CA ALA A 201 -30.41 19.15 -7.50
C ALA A 201 -30.44 20.63 -7.85
N LYS A 202 -31.49 21.33 -7.48
CA LYS A 202 -31.59 22.79 -7.67
C LYS A 202 -30.75 23.58 -6.67
N THR A 203 -30.66 23.07 -5.46
CA THR A 203 -29.90 23.64 -4.33
C THR A 203 -29.07 22.55 -3.74
N HIS A 204 -27.78 22.83 -3.49
CA HIS A 204 -26.83 21.89 -2.92
C HIS A 204 -26.34 22.39 -1.57
N SER A 205 -26.06 21.43 -0.71
CA SER A 205 -25.31 21.63 0.51
C SER A 205 -24.14 20.64 0.46
N PHE A 206 -22.92 21.13 0.61
CA PHE A 206 -21.71 20.28 0.63
C PHE A 206 -21.23 20.13 2.07
N GLY A 207 -20.79 18.93 2.44
CA GLY A 207 -19.95 18.78 3.61
C GLY A 207 -18.64 19.53 3.40
N PHE A 208 -18.17 20.26 4.42
CA PHE A 208 -17.00 21.12 4.28
C PHE A 208 -16.15 21.12 5.55
N GLY A 209 -14.84 21.00 5.37
CA GLY A 209 -13.88 21.14 6.45
C GLY A 209 -12.61 21.85 5.99
N VAL A 210 -11.95 22.49 6.93
CA VAL A 210 -10.65 23.15 6.69
C VAL A 210 -9.67 22.69 7.75
N TRP A 211 -8.48 22.23 7.32
CA TRP A 211 -7.39 21.88 8.22
C TRP A 211 -6.17 22.73 7.89
N ARG A 212 -5.56 23.31 8.94
CA ARG A 212 -4.30 24.03 8.88
C ARG A 212 -3.23 23.24 9.61
N ASP A 213 -2.12 22.96 8.95
CA ASP A 213 -0.92 22.41 9.56
C ASP A 213 0.11 23.54 9.76
N ILE A 214 0.57 23.73 10.99
CA ILE A 214 1.66 24.65 11.35
C ILE A 214 2.86 23.78 11.70
N ASP A 215 3.63 23.41 10.70
CA ASP A 215 4.58 22.29 10.80
C ASP A 215 5.71 22.54 11.81
N ARG A 216 6.17 23.81 11.96
CA ARG A 216 7.21 24.14 12.95
C ARG A 216 6.80 23.86 14.40
N PHE A 217 5.49 23.82 14.69
CA PHE A 217 4.96 23.49 16.02
C PHE A 217 4.34 22.10 16.08
N LYS A 218 4.24 21.39 14.94
CA LYS A 218 3.47 20.14 14.80
C LYS A 218 2.04 20.31 15.28
N GLU A 219 1.52 21.52 15.11
CA GLU A 219 0.16 21.88 15.43
C GLU A 219 -0.74 21.73 14.22
N ARG A 220 -1.93 21.20 14.48
CA ARG A 220 -2.97 21.04 13.47
C ARG A 220 -4.27 21.58 13.99
N ASP A 221 -4.83 22.53 13.26
CA ASP A 221 -6.09 23.17 13.56
C ASP A 221 -7.14 22.77 12.54
N SER A 222 -8.41 22.75 12.93
CA SER A 222 -9.51 22.45 12.01
C SER A 222 -10.77 23.28 12.28
N TRP A 223 -11.55 23.42 11.24
CA TRP A 223 -12.93 23.83 11.30
C TRP A 223 -13.79 22.88 10.44
N PRO A 224 -14.86 22.28 11.01
CA PRO A 224 -15.17 22.14 12.43
C PRO A 224 -14.06 21.44 13.19
N VAL A 225 -14.15 21.44 14.52
CA VAL A 225 -13.16 20.73 15.33
C VAL A 225 -13.18 19.22 15.05
N TYR A 226 -12.03 18.68 14.66
CA TYR A 226 -11.84 17.26 14.39
C TYR A 226 -11.49 16.51 15.67
N GLN A 227 -12.13 15.35 15.88
CA GLN A 227 -11.88 14.49 17.03
C GLN A 227 -11.03 13.29 16.60
N GLN A 228 -9.75 13.29 16.93
CA GLN A 228 -8.81 12.17 16.58
C GLN A 228 -9.19 10.83 17.20
N THR A 229 -9.93 10.84 18.31
CA THR A 229 -10.42 9.61 18.96
C THR A 229 -11.60 8.99 18.23
N ASP A 230 -12.16 9.67 17.24
CA ASP A 230 -13.19 9.16 16.35
C ASP A 230 -12.53 8.75 15.02
N ALA A 231 -12.61 7.47 14.67
CA ALA A 231 -12.04 6.95 13.43
C ALA A 231 -12.88 7.32 12.19
N ARG A 232 -13.29 8.59 12.08
CA ARG A 232 -14.11 9.12 10.99
C ARG A 232 -13.54 10.45 10.53
N LEU A 233 -13.75 10.80 9.27
CA LEU A 233 -13.33 12.06 8.69
C LEU A 233 -14.52 12.80 8.08
N MET A 234 -15.16 12.22 7.05
CA MET A 234 -16.27 12.86 6.33
C MET A 234 -17.48 13.11 7.24
N SER A 235 -17.73 12.19 8.19
CA SER A 235 -18.83 12.34 9.15
C SER A 235 -18.65 13.48 10.15
N GLN A 236 -17.44 14.05 10.26
CA GLN A 236 -17.14 15.16 11.18
C GLN A 236 -17.12 16.53 10.50
N LEU A 237 -17.34 16.58 9.18
CA LEU A 237 -17.37 17.84 8.44
C LEU A 237 -18.57 18.70 8.84
N GLY A 238 -18.40 20.00 8.71
CA GLY A 238 -19.46 20.99 8.71
C GLY A 238 -20.21 21.01 7.39
N THR A 239 -21.04 22.02 7.19
CA THR A 239 -21.83 22.16 5.97
C THR A 239 -21.65 23.56 5.38
N VAL A 240 -21.45 23.62 4.07
CA VAL A 240 -21.59 24.83 3.27
C VAL A 240 -22.91 24.75 2.54
N GLU A 241 -23.76 25.78 2.76
CA GLU A 241 -25.09 25.88 2.19
C GLU A 241 -25.20 26.97 1.12
N LYS A 242 -26.36 27.04 0.46
CA LYS A 242 -26.73 28.03 -0.56
C LYS A 242 -25.90 27.95 -1.84
N ILE A 243 -25.62 26.73 -2.30
CA ILE A 243 -25.03 26.50 -3.60
C ILE A 243 -26.18 26.22 -4.57
N ASP A 244 -26.63 27.26 -5.29
CA ASP A 244 -27.84 27.20 -6.11
C ASP A 244 -27.50 27.21 -7.60
N GLY A 245 -28.25 26.42 -8.38
CA GLY A 245 -28.27 26.53 -9.84
C GLY A 245 -26.96 26.16 -10.51
N ILE A 246 -26.14 25.30 -9.88
CA ILE A 246 -24.96 24.71 -10.55
C ILE A 246 -25.44 23.61 -11.49
N PRO A 247 -24.89 23.54 -12.73
CA PRO A 247 -25.30 22.53 -13.69
C PRO A 247 -24.76 21.14 -13.34
N SER A 248 -25.45 20.09 -13.73
CA SER A 248 -24.93 18.75 -13.65
C SER A 248 -23.64 18.61 -14.48
N PRO A 249 -22.52 18.18 -13.91
CA PRO A 249 -21.23 18.21 -14.62
C PRO A 249 -21.25 17.20 -15.80
N ARG A 250 -21.09 17.72 -16.99
CA ARG A 250 -20.68 16.89 -18.15
C ARG A 250 -19.17 16.99 -18.24
N ARG A 251 -18.51 15.86 -18.24
CA ARG A 251 -17.05 15.78 -18.30
C ARG A 251 -16.65 14.88 -19.44
N LEU A 252 -15.94 15.42 -20.39
CA LEU A 252 -15.20 14.64 -21.38
C LEU A 252 -13.76 15.13 -21.36
N GLU A 253 -12.89 14.30 -20.87
CA GLU A 253 -11.45 14.52 -20.95
C GLU A 253 -10.83 13.51 -21.91
N LEU A 254 -9.95 13.99 -22.74
CA LEU A 254 -9.22 13.19 -23.69
C LEU A 254 -7.73 13.57 -23.59
N ALA A 255 -6.89 12.59 -23.32
CA ALA A 255 -5.45 12.77 -23.21
C ALA A 255 -4.70 11.84 -24.18
N PRO A 256 -4.68 12.16 -25.50
CA PRO A 256 -3.83 11.44 -26.43
C PRO A 256 -2.36 11.66 -26.10
N TYR A 257 -1.55 10.63 -26.35
CA TYR A 257 -0.12 10.70 -26.17
C TYR A 257 0.65 9.95 -27.24
N VAL A 258 1.89 10.37 -27.42
CA VAL A 258 2.87 9.71 -28.27
C VAL A 258 4.09 9.38 -27.41
N VAL A 259 4.61 8.17 -27.60
CA VAL A 259 5.80 7.68 -26.92
C VAL A 259 6.83 7.23 -27.94
N THR A 260 8.03 7.70 -27.81
CA THR A 260 9.19 7.11 -28.48
C THR A 260 10.12 6.48 -27.45
N LYS A 261 10.51 5.24 -27.70
CA LYS A 261 11.33 4.44 -26.78
C LYS A 261 12.52 3.87 -27.55
N ASN A 262 13.72 4.19 -27.08
CA ASN A 262 14.98 3.62 -27.56
C ASN A 262 15.55 2.70 -26.49
N VAL A 263 15.74 1.42 -26.83
CA VAL A 263 16.31 0.42 -25.94
C VAL A 263 17.65 -0.02 -26.49
N SER A 264 18.69 0.00 -25.66
CA SER A 264 20.01 -0.54 -25.94
C SER A 264 20.31 -1.64 -24.94
N ARG A 265 20.64 -2.83 -25.41
CA ARG A 265 20.96 -4.03 -24.63
C ARG A 265 22.35 -4.55 -24.97
N ASP A 266 22.80 -5.55 -24.22
CA ASP A 266 24.02 -6.27 -24.52
C ASP A 266 23.98 -6.80 -25.97
N PRO A 267 25.00 -6.53 -26.80
CA PRO A 267 25.08 -7.05 -28.16
C PRO A 267 25.01 -8.59 -28.24
N LEU A 268 25.44 -9.28 -27.20
CA LEU A 268 25.36 -10.75 -27.12
C LEU A 268 23.93 -11.27 -26.94
N ALA A 269 22.99 -10.39 -26.54
CA ALA A 269 21.59 -10.71 -26.38
C ALA A 269 20.75 -10.65 -27.69
N GLY A 270 21.40 -10.56 -28.85
CA GLY A 270 20.77 -10.57 -30.19
C GLY A 270 20.41 -9.18 -30.71
N ASN A 271 19.25 -8.62 -30.37
CA ASN A 271 18.82 -7.30 -30.82
C ASN A 271 19.39 -6.19 -29.92
N ALA A 272 20.63 -5.77 -30.16
CA ALA A 272 21.34 -4.78 -29.35
C ALA A 272 20.65 -3.39 -29.27
N ARG A 273 19.81 -3.03 -30.26
CA ARG A 273 19.08 -1.75 -30.28
C ARG A 273 17.67 -1.95 -30.85
N ASP A 274 16.71 -1.34 -30.17
CA ASP A 274 15.31 -1.34 -30.59
C ASP A 274 14.74 0.08 -30.45
N GLN A 275 14.13 0.58 -31.52
CA GLN A 275 13.47 1.87 -31.55
C GLN A 275 11.99 1.67 -31.79
N LYS A 276 11.17 2.01 -30.80
CA LYS A 276 9.73 1.89 -30.89
C LYS A 276 9.07 3.26 -30.87
N LEU A 277 8.07 3.43 -31.71
CA LEU A 277 7.14 4.54 -31.66
C LEU A 277 5.76 3.97 -31.38
N SER A 278 5.09 4.46 -30.39
CA SER A 278 3.73 4.07 -30.04
C SER A 278 2.87 5.30 -29.77
N ALA A 279 1.58 5.14 -29.94
CA ALA A 279 0.59 6.14 -29.59
C ALA A 279 -0.53 5.47 -28.80
N GLY A 280 -1.13 6.21 -27.92
CA GLY A 280 -2.26 5.78 -27.11
C GLY A 280 -3.10 6.96 -26.69
N ALA A 281 -4.16 6.69 -25.96
CA ALA A 281 -5.03 7.73 -25.45
C ALA A 281 -5.69 7.29 -24.16
N ASP A 282 -5.80 8.22 -23.21
CA ASP A 282 -6.64 8.09 -22.02
C ASP A 282 -7.90 8.93 -22.22
N ILE A 283 -9.03 8.37 -21.86
CA ILE A 283 -10.38 8.96 -22.04
C ILE A 283 -11.07 8.89 -20.69
N LYS A 284 -11.55 10.03 -20.21
CA LYS A 284 -12.41 10.09 -19.02
C LYS A 284 -13.73 10.76 -19.38
N TYR A 285 -14.82 10.02 -19.23
CA TYR A 285 -16.15 10.46 -19.61
C TYR A 285 -17.16 10.30 -18.48
N GLY A 286 -17.76 11.39 -18.07
CA GLY A 286 -18.89 11.40 -17.14
C GLY A 286 -20.16 10.94 -17.84
N LEU A 287 -20.51 9.66 -17.69
CA LEU A 287 -21.76 9.10 -18.23
C LEU A 287 -22.99 9.75 -17.59
N THR A 288 -22.90 9.97 -16.28
CA THR A 288 -23.87 10.73 -15.47
C THR A 288 -23.09 11.60 -14.48
N SER A 289 -23.78 12.42 -13.69
CA SER A 289 -23.16 13.14 -12.58
C SER A 289 -22.44 12.19 -11.58
N ASN A 290 -22.81 10.92 -11.58
CA ASN A 290 -22.43 9.94 -10.56
C ASN A 290 -21.54 8.81 -11.08
N LEU A 291 -21.49 8.59 -12.41
CA LEU A 291 -20.74 7.51 -13.04
C LEU A 291 -19.73 8.07 -14.02
N THR A 292 -18.49 7.65 -13.88
CA THR A 292 -17.38 7.99 -14.78
C THR A 292 -16.85 6.74 -15.46
N LEU A 293 -16.71 6.81 -16.76
CA LEU A 293 -15.97 5.85 -17.58
C LEU A 293 -14.56 6.38 -17.77
N ASP A 294 -13.57 5.62 -17.32
CA ASP A 294 -12.16 5.83 -17.65
C ASP A 294 -11.74 4.71 -18.59
N ALA A 295 -11.17 5.06 -19.72
CA ALA A 295 -10.69 4.08 -20.71
C ALA A 295 -9.28 4.46 -21.17
N THR A 296 -8.49 3.46 -21.48
CA THR A 296 -7.16 3.64 -22.06
C THR A 296 -6.98 2.68 -23.24
N VAL A 297 -6.33 3.16 -24.27
CA VAL A 297 -5.99 2.38 -25.47
C VAL A 297 -4.47 2.38 -25.60
N ASN A 298 -3.89 1.19 -25.72
CA ASN A 298 -2.45 0.97 -25.85
C ASN A 298 -1.63 1.73 -24.78
N PRO A 299 -1.91 1.55 -23.47
CA PRO A 299 -1.25 2.31 -22.42
C PRO A 299 0.25 2.07 -22.36
N ASP A 300 1.01 3.14 -22.15
CA ASP A 300 2.46 3.07 -21.88
C ASP A 300 2.75 3.61 -20.48
N PHE A 301 3.44 2.78 -19.68
CA PHE A 301 3.80 3.06 -18.30
C PHE A 301 5.31 3.22 -18.09
N GLY A 302 6.07 3.48 -19.14
CA GLY A 302 7.53 3.57 -19.07
C GLY A 302 8.07 4.72 -18.21
N GLN A 303 7.22 5.65 -17.76
CA GLN A 303 7.57 6.71 -16.82
C GLN A 303 7.51 6.28 -15.34
N VAL A 304 6.99 5.09 -15.06
CA VAL A 304 6.84 4.58 -13.70
C VAL A 304 8.19 4.09 -13.17
N GLU A 305 8.45 4.32 -11.87
CA GLU A 305 9.65 3.82 -11.19
C GLU A 305 9.71 2.29 -11.26
N SER A 306 10.90 1.75 -11.46
CA SER A 306 11.11 0.28 -11.45
C SER A 306 10.95 -0.27 -10.05
N ASP A 307 10.42 -1.51 -9.97
CA ASP A 307 10.35 -2.22 -8.70
C ASP A 307 11.75 -2.44 -8.10
N PRO A 308 11.90 -2.47 -6.77
CA PRO A 308 13.17 -2.71 -6.13
C PRO A 308 13.74 -4.10 -6.47
N SER A 309 15.07 -4.20 -6.43
CA SER A 309 15.76 -5.49 -6.61
C SER A 309 15.55 -6.37 -5.37
N VAL A 310 15.12 -7.62 -5.57
CA VAL A 310 14.91 -8.62 -4.52
C VAL A 310 15.41 -9.97 -5.01
N LEU A 311 16.15 -10.68 -4.17
CA LEU A 311 16.39 -12.11 -4.34
C LEU A 311 15.38 -12.89 -3.47
N ASN A 312 14.44 -13.56 -4.09
CA ASN A 312 13.44 -14.38 -3.41
C ASN A 312 13.86 -15.84 -3.36
N LEU A 313 14.23 -16.32 -2.18
CA LEU A 313 14.56 -17.74 -1.94
C LEU A 313 13.39 -18.51 -1.31
N SER A 314 12.26 -17.84 -1.05
CA SER A 314 11.06 -18.49 -0.50
C SER A 314 10.27 -19.26 -1.57
N ALA A 315 9.27 -20.00 -1.15
CA ALA A 315 8.32 -20.65 -2.06
C ALA A 315 7.23 -19.69 -2.57
N PHE A 316 7.14 -18.47 -2.05
CA PHE A 316 6.04 -17.55 -2.29
C PHE A 316 6.43 -16.45 -3.27
N GLU A 317 5.45 -15.99 -4.05
CA GLU A 317 5.61 -14.83 -4.94
C GLU A 317 5.83 -13.53 -4.15
N THR A 318 6.71 -12.67 -4.65
CA THR A 318 6.91 -11.33 -4.08
C THR A 318 5.81 -10.38 -4.51
N PHE A 319 5.18 -9.71 -3.55
CA PHE A 319 4.18 -8.67 -3.82
C PHE A 319 4.85 -7.33 -4.16
N PHE A 320 4.41 -6.70 -5.22
CA PHE A 320 4.77 -5.32 -5.56
C PHE A 320 3.52 -4.46 -5.67
N ALA A 321 3.54 -3.30 -5.02
CA ALA A 321 2.43 -2.36 -5.09
C ALA A 321 2.19 -1.87 -6.53
N GLU A 322 0.94 -1.58 -6.90
CA GLU A 322 0.61 -0.98 -8.19
C GLU A 322 1.15 0.45 -8.26
N GLN A 323 1.68 0.84 -9.41
CA GLN A 323 2.23 2.17 -9.65
C GLN A 323 1.72 2.80 -10.96
N ARG A 324 0.98 2.06 -11.77
CA ARG A 324 0.45 2.51 -13.06
C ARG A 324 -0.79 3.39 -12.85
N PRO A 325 -0.81 4.66 -13.28
CA PRO A 325 -1.87 5.63 -12.95
C PRO A 325 -3.28 5.15 -13.26
N PHE A 326 -3.49 4.52 -14.43
CA PHE A 326 -4.81 3.99 -14.81
C PHE A 326 -5.35 2.98 -13.79
N PHE A 327 -4.51 2.12 -13.24
CA PHE A 327 -4.92 1.09 -12.28
C PHE A 327 -4.93 1.60 -10.84
N LEU A 328 -4.25 2.69 -10.52
CA LEU A 328 -4.27 3.31 -9.20
C LEU A 328 -5.57 4.06 -8.95
N GLU A 329 -6.01 4.89 -9.90
CA GLU A 329 -7.18 5.74 -9.72
C GLU A 329 -8.46 4.91 -9.49
N GLY A 330 -9.14 5.17 -8.36
CA GLY A 330 -10.38 4.50 -7.98
C GLY A 330 -10.22 3.04 -7.54
N THR A 331 -9.01 2.58 -7.22
CA THR A 331 -8.75 1.21 -6.75
C THR A 331 -9.50 0.87 -5.48
N GLY A 332 -9.80 1.84 -4.64
CA GLY A 332 -10.53 1.64 -3.40
C GLY A 332 -11.88 0.93 -3.58
N ILE A 333 -12.54 1.12 -4.74
CA ILE A 333 -13.78 0.41 -5.05
C ILE A 333 -13.51 -1.08 -5.24
N TYR A 334 -12.42 -1.46 -5.91
CA TYR A 334 -12.10 -2.86 -6.23
C TYR A 334 -11.38 -3.59 -5.10
N SER A 335 -10.97 -2.89 -4.05
CA SER A 335 -10.27 -3.50 -2.92
C SER A 335 -11.14 -4.56 -2.23
N PHE A 336 -10.63 -5.76 -2.17
CA PHE A 336 -11.21 -6.89 -1.46
C PHE A 336 -10.09 -7.76 -0.95
N GLN A 337 -9.78 -7.62 0.33
CA GLN A 337 -8.70 -8.34 0.98
C GLN A 337 -9.22 -9.67 1.54
N VAL A 338 -8.42 -10.70 1.42
CA VAL A 338 -8.63 -12.01 2.03
C VAL A 338 -7.54 -12.26 3.06
N ASN A 339 -7.81 -13.07 4.07
CA ASN A 339 -6.86 -13.42 5.12
C ASN A 339 -6.15 -12.18 5.73
N CYS A 340 -6.89 -11.09 5.94
CA CYS A 340 -6.34 -9.82 6.39
C CYS A 340 -7.04 -9.35 7.67
N SER A 341 -6.26 -9.14 8.73
CA SER A 341 -6.67 -8.53 9.99
C SER A 341 -5.65 -7.45 10.38
N VAL A 342 -5.90 -6.71 11.45
CA VAL A 342 -4.91 -5.75 11.97
C VAL A 342 -3.63 -6.45 12.46
N ALA A 343 -3.75 -7.68 12.98
CA ALA A 343 -2.60 -8.44 13.46
C ALA A 343 -1.83 -9.13 12.33
N THR A 344 -2.51 -9.54 11.27
CA THR A 344 -1.94 -10.34 10.17
C THR A 344 -2.55 -9.91 8.84
N CYS A 345 -1.75 -9.36 7.92
CA CYS A 345 -2.20 -8.98 6.60
C CYS A 345 -1.02 -9.01 5.61
N ASN A 346 -1.11 -9.86 4.60
CA ASN A 346 -0.02 -10.11 3.63
C ASN A 346 -0.33 -9.53 2.24
N ASN A 347 -1.17 -8.50 2.15
CA ASN A 347 -1.66 -7.91 0.89
C ASN A 347 -2.42 -8.91 0.00
N GLU A 348 -2.89 -10.03 0.55
CA GLU A 348 -3.69 -10.99 -0.18
C GLU A 348 -5.06 -10.42 -0.53
N GLY A 349 -5.52 -10.65 -1.76
CA GLY A 349 -6.78 -10.09 -2.23
C GLY A 349 -7.25 -10.65 -3.55
N LEU A 350 -8.54 -10.47 -3.83
CA LEU A 350 -9.20 -11.03 -5.02
C LEU A 350 -8.92 -10.23 -6.30
N PHE A 351 -8.40 -9.03 -6.18
CA PHE A 351 -7.98 -8.21 -7.32
C PHE A 351 -6.58 -7.62 -7.09
N TYR A 352 -5.68 -7.94 -8.00
CA TYR A 352 -4.32 -7.44 -8.06
C TYR A 352 -4.02 -6.99 -9.49
N SER A 353 -4.12 -5.71 -9.74
CA SER A 353 -4.07 -5.12 -11.09
C SER A 353 -2.79 -5.43 -11.85
N ARG A 354 -1.68 -5.74 -11.16
CA ARG A 354 -0.42 -6.13 -11.80
C ARG A 354 -0.48 -7.46 -12.54
N ARG A 355 -1.53 -8.26 -12.37
CA ARG A 355 -1.79 -9.44 -13.22
C ARG A 355 -2.06 -9.03 -14.67
N ILE A 356 -2.68 -7.86 -14.88
CA ILE A 356 -2.99 -7.33 -16.20
C ILE A 356 -1.71 -6.71 -16.79
N GLY A 357 -1.21 -7.28 -17.87
CA GLY A 357 0.02 -6.83 -18.51
C GLY A 357 1.32 -7.28 -17.81
N ARG A 358 1.27 -8.33 -16.99
CA ARG A 358 2.45 -8.93 -16.33
C ARG A 358 3.49 -9.42 -17.33
N ALA A 359 4.67 -9.77 -16.86
CA ALA A 359 5.64 -10.50 -17.66
C ALA A 359 5.04 -11.81 -18.19
N PRO A 360 5.32 -12.21 -19.46
CA PRO A 360 4.80 -13.44 -20.02
C PRO A 360 5.13 -14.65 -19.15
N GLN A 361 4.10 -15.42 -18.78
CA GLN A 361 4.22 -16.51 -17.82
C GLN A 361 5.14 -17.63 -18.30
N LEU A 362 5.22 -17.90 -19.59
CA LEU A 362 6.06 -18.93 -20.18
C LEU A 362 7.39 -18.38 -20.71
N GLY A 363 7.72 -17.12 -20.36
CA GLY A 363 8.99 -16.50 -20.75
C GLY A 363 10.23 -17.25 -20.24
N TYR A 364 10.14 -17.86 -19.05
CA TYR A 364 11.22 -18.68 -18.49
C TYR A 364 11.45 -20.00 -19.24
N LEU A 365 10.43 -20.50 -19.95
CA LEU A 365 10.46 -21.79 -20.65
C LEU A 365 10.80 -21.65 -22.14
N TYR A 366 10.22 -20.65 -22.80
CA TYR A 366 10.31 -20.49 -24.26
C TYR A 366 10.91 -19.15 -24.68
N GLY A 367 11.20 -18.26 -23.72
CA GLY A 367 11.72 -16.93 -23.99
C GLY A 367 13.24 -16.90 -24.07
N ASP A 368 13.74 -15.77 -24.54
CA ASP A 368 15.15 -15.40 -24.51
C ASP A 368 15.32 -13.92 -24.12
N ALA A 369 16.53 -13.40 -24.21
CA ALA A 369 16.83 -12.00 -23.87
C ALA A 369 16.11 -10.98 -24.80
N SER A 370 15.59 -11.38 -25.93
CA SER A 370 14.79 -10.52 -26.85
C SER A 370 13.31 -10.52 -26.51
N SER A 371 12.86 -11.44 -25.67
CA SER A 371 11.44 -11.62 -25.31
C SER A 371 10.88 -10.44 -24.53
N PRO A 372 9.57 -10.15 -24.66
CA PRO A 372 8.96 -9.06 -23.92
C PRO A 372 9.04 -9.26 -22.40
N THR A 373 9.37 -8.21 -21.65
CA THR A 373 9.36 -8.21 -20.19
C THR A 373 7.99 -7.87 -19.59
N ALA A 374 7.00 -7.50 -20.43
CA ALA A 374 5.62 -7.23 -20.03
C ALA A 374 4.69 -7.52 -21.23
N THR A 375 3.50 -7.96 -20.95
CA THR A 375 2.48 -8.21 -21.96
C THR A 375 1.78 -6.88 -22.33
N THR A 376 1.63 -6.60 -23.63
CA THR A 376 0.96 -5.38 -24.11
C THR A 376 -0.53 -5.38 -23.76
N ILE A 377 -1.00 -4.34 -23.11
CA ILE A 377 -2.42 -4.10 -22.88
C ILE A 377 -2.97 -3.41 -24.13
N LEU A 378 -3.87 -4.06 -24.86
CA LEU A 378 -4.51 -3.47 -26.04
C LEU A 378 -5.44 -2.34 -25.65
N GLY A 379 -6.19 -2.54 -24.59
CA GLY A 379 -7.09 -1.56 -24.00
C GLY A 379 -7.61 -2.01 -22.66
N ALA A 380 -8.00 -1.04 -21.86
CA ALA A 380 -8.70 -1.26 -20.61
C ALA A 380 -9.75 -0.17 -20.40
N ALA A 381 -10.84 -0.51 -19.76
CA ALA A 381 -11.90 0.42 -19.40
C ALA A 381 -12.39 0.13 -17.99
N LYS A 382 -12.67 1.18 -17.22
CA LYS A 382 -13.30 1.06 -15.90
C LYS A 382 -14.44 2.06 -15.77
N LEU A 383 -15.57 1.57 -15.31
CA LEU A 383 -16.73 2.37 -14.93
C LEU A 383 -16.80 2.42 -13.42
N THR A 384 -16.72 3.60 -12.85
CA THR A 384 -16.76 3.78 -11.39
C THR A 384 -17.74 4.86 -11.00
N GLY A 385 -18.36 4.71 -9.84
CA GLY A 385 -19.19 5.77 -9.28
C GLY A 385 -20.07 5.31 -8.13
N ARG A 386 -20.88 6.26 -7.65
CA ARG A 386 -21.81 6.04 -6.56
C ARG A 386 -23.19 6.54 -6.95
N LEU A 387 -24.16 5.68 -6.92
CA LEU A 387 -25.55 6.03 -7.23
C LEU A 387 -26.20 6.74 -6.05
N SER A 388 -27.24 7.52 -6.32
CA SER A 388 -28.03 8.20 -5.29
C SER A 388 -28.69 7.27 -4.27
N SER A 389 -28.87 5.98 -4.65
CA SER A 389 -29.33 4.92 -3.76
C SER A 389 -28.33 4.54 -2.66
N GLY A 390 -27.10 5.09 -2.70
CA GLY A 390 -26.01 4.70 -1.82
C GLY A 390 -25.23 3.46 -2.32
N THR A 391 -25.46 3.03 -3.56
CA THR A 391 -24.72 1.92 -4.19
C THR A 391 -23.46 2.46 -4.84
N SER A 392 -22.28 1.96 -4.44
CA SER A 392 -21.02 2.14 -5.18
C SER A 392 -20.86 1.03 -6.20
N LEU A 393 -20.46 1.38 -7.41
CA LEU A 393 -20.28 0.44 -8.53
C LEU A 393 -18.88 0.62 -9.13
N GLY A 394 -18.20 -0.49 -9.37
CA GLY A 394 -16.97 -0.58 -10.13
C GLY A 394 -17.07 -1.72 -11.15
N VAL A 395 -16.80 -1.44 -12.41
CA VAL A 395 -16.63 -2.45 -13.46
C VAL A 395 -15.33 -2.15 -14.17
N LEU A 396 -14.47 -3.15 -14.31
CA LEU A 396 -13.22 -3.05 -15.05
C LEU A 396 -13.14 -4.20 -16.04
N ASP A 397 -12.74 -3.89 -17.27
CA ASP A 397 -12.42 -4.86 -18.29
C ASP A 397 -11.10 -4.47 -18.98
N ALA A 398 -10.24 -5.46 -19.25
CA ALA A 398 -8.97 -5.25 -19.92
C ALA A 398 -8.63 -6.44 -20.82
N VAL A 399 -7.99 -6.13 -21.95
CA VAL A 399 -7.54 -7.14 -22.91
C VAL A 399 -6.05 -6.97 -23.16
N THR A 400 -5.31 -8.07 -23.04
CA THR A 400 -3.88 -8.12 -23.36
C THR A 400 -3.63 -8.84 -24.70
N GLN A 401 -2.58 -8.41 -25.38
CA GLN A 401 -2.14 -9.01 -26.62
C GLN A 401 -1.38 -10.31 -26.34
N ARG A 402 -1.44 -11.27 -27.27
CA ARG A 402 -0.53 -12.42 -27.29
C ARG A 402 0.92 -11.94 -27.32
N ALA A 403 1.77 -12.56 -26.51
CA ALA A 403 3.22 -12.36 -26.54
C ALA A 403 3.88 -13.60 -27.16
N ASP A 404 4.76 -13.37 -28.13
CA ASP A 404 5.45 -14.43 -28.86
C ASP A 404 6.93 -14.52 -28.45
N GLY A 405 7.46 -15.71 -28.42
CA GLY A 405 8.88 -16.01 -28.25
C GLY A 405 9.64 -16.00 -29.58
N PRO A 406 10.95 -16.19 -29.54
CA PRO A 406 11.85 -16.03 -30.70
C PRO A 406 11.59 -17.00 -31.84
N LEU A 407 11.00 -18.15 -31.58
CA LEU A 407 10.63 -19.16 -32.59
C LEU A 407 9.12 -19.22 -32.84
N GLY A 408 8.35 -18.23 -32.40
CA GLY A 408 6.88 -18.14 -32.55
C GLY A 408 6.08 -18.94 -31.53
N GLN A 409 6.73 -19.47 -30.48
CA GLN A 409 6.01 -20.05 -29.33
C GLN A 409 5.19 -18.96 -28.62
N THR A 410 4.05 -19.31 -28.10
CA THR A 410 3.26 -18.41 -27.28
C THR A 410 3.83 -18.35 -25.87
N LEU A 411 4.34 -17.18 -25.46
CA LEU A 411 4.81 -16.91 -24.11
C LEU A 411 3.67 -16.51 -23.17
N GLU A 412 2.68 -15.82 -23.70
CA GLU A 412 1.45 -15.43 -23.02
C GLU A 412 0.31 -15.37 -24.04
N PRO A 413 -0.84 -16.03 -23.83
CA PRO A 413 -1.95 -15.97 -24.75
C PRO A 413 -2.70 -14.63 -24.65
N THR A 414 -3.45 -14.27 -25.68
CA THR A 414 -4.44 -13.18 -25.58
C THR A 414 -5.39 -13.48 -24.44
N THR A 415 -5.49 -12.55 -23.49
CA THR A 415 -6.27 -12.74 -22.26
C THR A 415 -7.21 -11.57 -22.03
N ASN A 416 -8.44 -11.88 -21.64
CA ASN A 416 -9.41 -10.92 -21.12
C ASN A 416 -9.47 -11.02 -19.61
N TYR A 417 -9.53 -9.87 -18.94
CA TYR A 417 -9.64 -9.71 -17.49
C TYR A 417 -10.85 -8.86 -17.19
N ALA A 418 -11.73 -9.32 -16.31
CA ALA A 418 -12.93 -8.61 -15.91
C ALA A 418 -13.08 -8.56 -14.40
N VAL A 419 -13.49 -7.41 -13.86
CA VAL A 419 -13.84 -7.23 -12.45
C VAL A 419 -15.15 -6.47 -12.35
N VAL A 420 -16.05 -6.95 -11.51
CA VAL A 420 -17.28 -6.24 -11.14
C VAL A 420 -17.35 -6.13 -9.62
N ARG A 421 -17.52 -4.93 -9.11
CA ARG A 421 -17.67 -4.65 -7.69
C ARG A 421 -18.92 -3.82 -7.46
N GLY A 422 -19.80 -4.29 -6.59
CA GLY A 422 -20.96 -3.55 -6.08
C GLY A 422 -20.92 -3.47 -4.57
N GLN A 423 -21.20 -2.30 -4.00
CA GLN A 423 -21.34 -2.12 -2.55
C GLN A 423 -22.57 -1.27 -2.27
N GLN A 424 -23.45 -1.74 -1.40
CA GLN A 424 -24.63 -1.01 -0.94
C GLN A 424 -24.47 -0.59 0.50
N ASP A 425 -24.54 0.70 0.74
CA ASP A 425 -24.62 1.24 2.07
C ASP A 425 -26.06 1.23 2.61
N LEU A 426 -26.17 0.89 3.88
CA LEU A 426 -27.41 0.79 4.62
C LEU A 426 -27.31 1.58 5.93
N ARG A 427 -28.45 2.02 6.47
CA ARG A 427 -28.53 2.74 7.77
C ARG A 427 -27.59 3.94 7.87
N GLY A 428 -27.55 4.75 6.84
CA GLY A 428 -26.68 5.94 6.83
C GLY A 428 -25.18 5.59 6.89
N GLY A 429 -24.80 4.43 6.31
CA GLY A 429 -23.43 3.95 6.26
C GLY A 429 -22.95 3.18 7.49
N GLU A 430 -23.80 2.92 8.49
CA GLU A 430 -23.45 2.05 9.62
C GLU A 430 -23.35 0.58 9.22
N SER A 431 -24.11 0.18 8.20
CA SER A 431 -24.04 -1.16 7.62
C SER A 431 -23.72 -1.07 6.14
N GLY A 432 -23.12 -2.12 5.60
CA GLY A 432 -22.86 -2.27 4.18
C GLY A 432 -22.88 -3.73 3.78
N ILE A 433 -23.23 -3.98 2.53
CA ILE A 433 -23.10 -5.29 1.88
C ILE A 433 -22.46 -5.10 0.54
N GLY A 434 -21.60 -6.02 0.13
CA GLY A 434 -20.90 -5.94 -1.13
C GLY A 434 -20.84 -7.26 -1.87
N ILE A 435 -20.53 -7.18 -3.16
CA ILE A 435 -20.23 -8.33 -4.02
C ILE A 435 -19.04 -7.96 -4.91
N ILE A 436 -18.14 -8.90 -5.11
CA ILE A 436 -17.10 -8.82 -6.14
C ILE A 436 -17.15 -10.08 -7.01
N LEU A 437 -16.97 -9.88 -8.31
CA LEU A 437 -16.79 -10.93 -9.30
C LEU A 437 -15.53 -10.63 -10.07
N THR A 438 -14.67 -11.63 -10.23
CA THR A 438 -13.49 -11.53 -11.11
C THR A 438 -13.51 -12.66 -12.14
N GLY A 439 -13.02 -12.39 -13.33
CA GLY A 439 -12.96 -13.35 -14.42
C GLY A 439 -11.70 -13.17 -15.26
N VAL A 440 -11.11 -14.27 -15.65
CA VAL A 440 -9.97 -14.34 -16.57
C VAL A 440 -10.28 -15.41 -17.63
N ASP A 441 -10.21 -15.02 -18.89
CA ASP A 441 -10.40 -15.92 -20.03
C ASP A 441 -9.18 -15.84 -20.96
N ARG A 442 -8.50 -16.96 -21.17
CA ARG A 442 -7.31 -17.10 -22.03
C ARG A 442 -7.63 -17.81 -23.33
N ARG A 443 -7.12 -17.27 -24.41
CA ARG A 443 -7.15 -17.95 -25.73
C ARG A 443 -5.92 -18.86 -25.86
N ASN A 444 -5.93 -19.96 -25.11
CA ASN A 444 -4.85 -20.94 -25.14
C ASN A 444 -4.71 -21.59 -26.53
N ASP A 445 -3.47 -21.93 -26.87
CA ASP A 445 -3.11 -22.69 -28.07
C ASP A 445 -2.27 -23.94 -27.67
N SER A 446 -1.67 -24.61 -28.66
CA SER A 446 -0.88 -25.83 -28.40
C SER A 446 0.35 -25.61 -27.52
N TRP A 447 0.85 -24.39 -27.38
CA TRP A 447 2.00 -24.07 -26.52
C TRP A 447 1.60 -23.83 -25.07
N THR A 448 0.35 -23.37 -24.85
CA THR A 448 -0.09 -22.84 -23.55
C THR A 448 -1.13 -23.72 -22.86
N SER A 449 -1.87 -24.54 -23.61
CA SER A 449 -3.03 -25.29 -23.09
C SER A 449 -2.71 -26.24 -21.94
N ASP A 450 -1.51 -26.83 -21.94
CA ASP A 450 -1.08 -27.79 -20.93
C ASP A 450 -0.31 -27.14 -19.77
N LEU A 451 -0.03 -25.84 -19.88
CA LEU A 451 0.77 -25.10 -18.90
C LEU A 451 -0.01 -24.02 -18.18
N LEU A 452 -1.04 -23.46 -18.83
CA LEU A 452 -1.84 -22.37 -18.27
C LEU A 452 -3.31 -22.76 -18.17
N THR A 453 -3.97 -22.29 -17.10
CA THR A 453 -5.43 -22.39 -16.97
C THR A 453 -6.11 -21.68 -18.14
N ARG A 454 -7.25 -22.18 -18.59
CA ARG A 454 -8.04 -21.55 -19.64
C ARG A 454 -8.91 -20.41 -19.09
N ASP A 455 -9.59 -20.67 -17.99
CA ASP A 455 -10.52 -19.77 -17.34
C ASP A 455 -10.34 -19.80 -15.82
N ALA A 456 -10.58 -18.64 -15.19
CA ALA A 456 -10.55 -18.49 -13.74
C ALA A 456 -11.60 -17.48 -13.28
N TYR A 457 -12.45 -17.87 -12.34
CA TYR A 457 -13.54 -17.04 -11.84
C TYR A 457 -13.55 -17.05 -10.31
N VAL A 458 -13.73 -15.87 -9.73
CA VAL A 458 -13.98 -15.72 -8.28
C VAL A 458 -15.23 -14.91 -8.06
N ALA A 459 -16.05 -15.33 -7.12
CA ALA A 459 -17.21 -14.61 -6.65
C ALA A 459 -17.15 -14.49 -5.14
N ALA A 460 -17.32 -13.30 -4.60
CA ALA A 460 -17.33 -13.08 -3.17
C ALA A 460 -18.37 -12.06 -2.74
N THR A 461 -18.81 -12.20 -1.49
CA THR A 461 -19.70 -11.25 -0.84
C THR A 461 -19.07 -10.79 0.47
N ASP A 462 -19.28 -9.55 0.83
CA ASP A 462 -18.82 -8.99 2.09
C ASP A 462 -19.92 -8.19 2.78
N PHE A 463 -19.80 -8.08 4.09
CA PHE A 463 -20.67 -7.24 4.89
C PHE A 463 -19.90 -6.49 5.96
N ARG A 464 -20.48 -5.39 6.41
CA ARG A 464 -20.01 -4.58 7.53
C ARG A 464 -21.19 -4.09 8.35
N HIS A 465 -21.05 -4.10 9.68
CA HIS A 465 -22.01 -3.48 10.58
C HIS A 465 -21.29 -2.79 11.74
N ARG A 466 -21.56 -1.48 11.90
CA ARG A 466 -21.10 -0.66 13.02
C ARG A 466 -22.23 -0.38 13.98
N PHE A 467 -21.96 -0.46 15.29
CA PHE A 467 -22.95 -0.25 16.33
C PHE A 467 -22.38 0.46 17.56
N SER A 468 -23.23 0.77 18.56
CA SER A 468 -22.85 1.54 19.76
C SER A 468 -22.16 2.86 19.44
N ASN A 469 -22.82 3.73 18.66
CA ASN A 469 -22.26 4.97 18.14
C ASN A 469 -20.97 4.72 17.31
N ARG A 470 -20.97 3.68 16.48
CA ARG A 470 -19.88 3.29 15.61
C ARG A 470 -18.57 2.95 16.34
N ARG A 471 -18.64 2.63 17.63
CA ARG A 471 -17.47 2.22 18.41
C ARG A 471 -17.04 0.79 18.13
N PHE A 472 -17.98 -0.06 17.76
CA PHE A 472 -17.75 -1.47 17.47
C PHE A 472 -18.11 -1.76 16.02
N GLU A 473 -17.38 -2.69 15.41
CA GLU A 473 -17.59 -3.12 14.03
C GLU A 473 -17.52 -4.65 13.94
N VAL A 474 -18.41 -5.20 13.13
CA VAL A 474 -18.33 -6.58 12.63
C VAL A 474 -18.20 -6.50 11.12
N THR A 475 -17.26 -7.23 10.56
CA THR A 475 -17.09 -7.43 9.11
C THR A 475 -16.96 -8.91 8.80
N GLY A 476 -17.32 -9.31 7.60
CA GLY A 476 -17.07 -10.67 7.15
C GLY A 476 -17.23 -10.80 5.65
N SER A 477 -16.68 -11.90 5.10
CA SER A 477 -16.83 -12.28 3.69
C SER A 477 -17.04 -13.78 3.53
N ILE A 478 -17.60 -14.16 2.39
CA ILE A 478 -17.67 -15.51 1.87
C ILE A 478 -17.31 -15.45 0.41
N ASP A 479 -16.31 -16.24 0.02
CA ASP A 479 -15.65 -16.20 -1.25
C ASP A 479 -15.66 -17.60 -1.88
N ALA A 480 -15.84 -17.70 -3.20
CA ALA A 480 -15.77 -18.95 -3.95
C ALA A 480 -14.95 -18.75 -5.21
N SER A 481 -14.08 -19.70 -5.52
CA SER A 481 -13.25 -19.70 -6.72
C SER A 481 -13.43 -20.96 -7.54
N ARG A 482 -13.19 -20.83 -8.85
CA ARG A 482 -13.11 -21.94 -9.79
C ARG A 482 -12.15 -21.57 -10.92
N ILE A 483 -11.21 -22.47 -11.16
CA ILE A 483 -10.35 -22.44 -12.35
C ILE A 483 -10.62 -23.65 -13.24
N GLY A 484 -10.43 -23.51 -14.55
CA GLY A 484 -10.60 -24.56 -15.55
C GLY A 484 -9.44 -24.61 -16.54
N GLY A 485 -9.12 -25.83 -17.02
CA GLY A 485 -8.02 -26.03 -17.96
C GLY A 485 -7.90 -27.48 -18.43
N SER A 486 -6.79 -27.81 -19.07
CA SER A 486 -6.43 -29.19 -19.37
C SER A 486 -6.08 -29.96 -18.08
N PRO A 487 -6.09 -31.28 -18.08
CA PRO A 487 -5.62 -32.06 -16.94
C PRO A 487 -4.20 -31.69 -16.52
N ALA A 488 -3.32 -31.40 -17.47
CA ALA A 488 -1.92 -31.03 -17.19
C ALA A 488 -1.81 -29.64 -16.51
N SER A 489 -2.55 -28.64 -16.99
CA SER A 489 -2.55 -27.31 -16.35
C SER A 489 -3.14 -27.34 -14.94
N ILE A 490 -4.21 -28.12 -14.71
CA ILE A 490 -4.79 -28.28 -13.36
C ILE A 490 -3.87 -29.10 -12.45
N LEU A 491 -3.15 -30.09 -12.99
CA LEU A 491 -2.12 -30.80 -12.23
C LEU A 491 -1.00 -29.86 -11.80
N ALA A 492 -0.54 -28.99 -12.69
CA ALA A 492 0.47 -27.97 -12.35
C ALA A 492 -0.01 -27.07 -11.19
N THR A 493 -1.28 -26.63 -11.20
CA THR A 493 -1.86 -25.86 -10.09
C THR A 493 -1.94 -26.66 -8.78
N GLN A 494 -2.35 -27.94 -8.83
CA GLN A 494 -2.40 -28.78 -7.62
C GLN A 494 -1.02 -28.94 -6.96
N THR A 495 0.04 -28.89 -7.76
CA THR A 495 1.41 -29.16 -7.30
C THR A 495 2.24 -27.91 -7.06
N ASP A 496 1.72 -26.73 -7.34
CA ASP A 496 2.41 -25.46 -7.10
C ASP A 496 2.50 -25.08 -5.60
N PRO A 497 3.34 -24.09 -5.24
CA PRO A 497 3.53 -23.67 -3.83
C PRO A 497 2.28 -23.19 -3.12
N VAL A 498 1.27 -22.71 -3.83
CA VAL A 498 0.00 -22.25 -3.22
C VAL A 498 -0.75 -23.44 -2.65
N HIS A 499 -0.73 -24.60 -3.30
CA HIS A 499 -1.58 -25.77 -3.02
C HIS A 499 -0.84 -26.96 -2.43
N TYR A 500 0.22 -27.47 -3.08
CA TYR A 500 1.00 -28.65 -2.65
C TYR A 500 0.16 -29.87 -2.26
N PHE A 501 -0.73 -30.32 -3.15
CA PHE A 501 -1.54 -31.53 -2.94
C PHE A 501 -0.72 -32.83 -2.88
N GLN A 502 0.54 -32.79 -3.33
CA GLN A 502 1.45 -33.94 -3.37
C GLN A 502 2.11 -34.26 -2.03
N GLN A 503 1.81 -33.55 -0.95
CA GLN A 503 2.42 -33.80 0.36
C GLN A 503 2.20 -35.23 0.83
N PRO A 504 3.26 -36.01 1.11
CA PRO A 504 3.12 -37.45 1.39
C PRO A 504 2.48 -37.76 2.75
N ASP A 505 2.55 -36.83 3.69
CA ASP A 505 1.94 -36.92 5.02
C ASP A 505 0.70 -36.02 5.18
N GLY A 506 0.27 -35.39 4.08
CA GLY A 506 -0.91 -34.54 4.02
C GLY A 506 -2.20 -35.32 3.81
N ALA A 507 -3.34 -34.67 4.07
CA ALA A 507 -4.67 -35.22 3.82
C ALA A 507 -5.13 -35.07 2.35
N LEU A 508 -4.39 -34.31 1.56
CA LEU A 508 -4.71 -34.00 0.17
C LEU A 508 -4.02 -34.99 -0.76
N HIS A 509 -4.62 -35.24 -1.92
CA HIS A 509 -4.06 -36.10 -2.95
C HIS A 509 -4.19 -35.45 -4.31
N VAL A 510 -3.11 -35.57 -5.08
CA VAL A 510 -3.08 -35.13 -6.48
C VAL A 510 -4.00 -36.02 -7.31
N ASP A 511 -4.83 -35.37 -8.13
CA ASP A 511 -5.67 -36.06 -9.13
C ASP A 511 -5.29 -35.56 -10.52
N PRO A 512 -4.52 -36.33 -11.30
CA PRO A 512 -4.02 -35.93 -12.62
C PRO A 512 -5.11 -35.89 -13.69
N THR A 513 -6.33 -36.28 -13.38
CA THR A 513 -7.45 -36.30 -14.34
C THR A 513 -8.36 -35.08 -14.24
N ARG A 514 -8.17 -34.25 -13.24
CA ARG A 514 -9.01 -33.06 -13.04
C ARG A 514 -8.81 -32.04 -14.16
N THR A 515 -9.94 -31.48 -14.59
CA THR A 515 -9.98 -30.34 -15.55
C THR A 515 -10.42 -29.05 -14.90
N SER A 516 -10.66 -29.05 -13.60
CA SER A 516 -10.99 -27.84 -12.82
C SER A 516 -10.59 -28.02 -11.37
N LEU A 517 -10.31 -26.91 -10.69
CA LEU A 517 -10.14 -26.82 -9.24
C LEU A 517 -11.11 -25.76 -8.71
N SER A 518 -11.73 -26.02 -7.57
CA SER A 518 -12.66 -25.09 -6.91
C SER A 518 -12.43 -25.07 -5.42
N GLY A 519 -12.68 -23.91 -4.82
CA GLY A 519 -12.54 -23.72 -3.38
C GLY A 519 -13.35 -22.55 -2.87
N ASP A 520 -13.32 -22.41 -1.56
CA ASP A 520 -14.03 -21.39 -0.80
C ASP A 520 -13.10 -20.75 0.24
N ALA A 521 -13.42 -19.50 0.62
CA ALA A 521 -12.77 -18.81 1.73
C ALA A 521 -13.81 -18.01 2.53
N GLU A 522 -13.60 -17.90 3.84
CA GLU A 522 -14.44 -17.13 4.73
C GLU A 522 -13.60 -16.29 5.69
N GLN A 523 -14.13 -15.13 6.02
CA GLN A 523 -13.56 -14.24 7.03
C GLN A 523 -14.66 -13.69 7.94
N LEU A 524 -14.39 -13.65 9.25
CA LEU A 524 -15.23 -12.97 10.23
C LEU A 524 -14.34 -12.19 11.19
N THR A 525 -14.63 -10.90 11.33
CA THR A 525 -13.86 -9.99 12.19
C THR A 525 -14.79 -9.21 13.09
N PHE A 526 -14.42 -9.10 14.36
CA PHE A 526 -15.08 -8.26 15.34
C PHE A 526 -14.06 -7.38 16.05
N GLY A 527 -14.38 -6.09 16.24
CA GLY A 527 -13.47 -5.20 16.93
C GLY A 527 -14.09 -3.92 17.48
N LYS A 528 -13.33 -3.28 18.36
CA LYS A 528 -13.57 -1.93 18.84
C LYS A 528 -12.72 -0.96 18.03
N VAL A 529 -13.35 -0.18 17.17
CA VAL A 529 -12.69 0.73 16.23
C VAL A 529 -12.66 2.19 16.68
N GLY A 530 -13.44 2.55 17.70
CA GLY A 530 -13.56 3.94 18.18
C GLY A 530 -13.77 4.08 19.68
N GLY A 531 -13.64 5.30 20.20
CA GLY A 531 -13.95 5.70 21.57
C GLY A 531 -12.90 5.28 22.63
N GLY A 532 -12.38 6.28 23.37
CA GLY A 532 -11.38 6.09 24.42
C GLY A 532 -10.01 5.68 23.88
N ILE A 533 -9.14 5.25 24.77
CA ILE A 533 -7.74 4.89 24.45
C ILE A 533 -7.59 3.44 23.97
N THR A 534 -8.56 2.57 24.20
CA THR A 534 -8.43 1.14 23.86
C THR A 534 -9.01 0.83 22.48
N ARG A 535 -8.34 -0.06 21.75
CA ARG A 535 -8.81 -0.71 20.52
C ARG A 535 -8.56 -2.20 20.65
N PHE A 536 -9.37 -3.02 19.98
CA PHE A 536 -9.09 -4.43 19.82
C PHE A 536 -9.78 -4.99 18.58
N GLN A 537 -9.24 -6.08 18.08
CA GLN A 537 -9.83 -6.84 16.98
C GLN A 537 -9.56 -8.33 17.22
N THR A 538 -10.53 -9.15 16.94
CA THR A 538 -10.39 -10.60 16.76
C THR A 538 -10.87 -10.95 15.36
N SER A 539 -10.13 -11.79 14.66
CA SER A 539 -10.45 -12.22 13.28
C SER A 539 -10.23 -13.71 13.14
N TYR A 540 -11.17 -14.37 12.50
CA TYR A 540 -11.03 -15.75 12.04
C TYR A 540 -11.17 -15.78 10.53
N ASN A 541 -10.23 -16.47 9.89
CA ASN A 541 -10.18 -16.67 8.43
C ASN A 541 -10.04 -18.17 8.17
N ARG A 542 -10.68 -18.65 7.11
CA ARG A 542 -10.52 -20.00 6.60
C ARG A 542 -10.44 -19.94 5.07
N MET A 543 -9.59 -20.78 4.52
CA MET A 543 -9.42 -20.92 3.07
C MET A 543 -9.25 -22.41 2.75
N SER A 544 -10.11 -22.92 1.90
CA SER A 544 -10.06 -24.34 1.52
C SER A 544 -8.84 -24.64 0.62
N PRO A 545 -8.41 -25.91 0.53
CA PRO A 545 -7.25 -26.31 -0.26
C PRO A 545 -7.34 -25.96 -1.75
N GLY A 546 -8.54 -25.98 -2.33
CA GLY A 546 -8.76 -25.70 -3.74
C GLY A 546 -9.08 -24.24 -4.06
N PHE A 547 -9.00 -23.33 -3.09
CA PHE A 547 -9.24 -21.91 -3.33
C PHE A 547 -8.07 -21.30 -4.13
N GLU A 548 -8.37 -20.70 -5.29
CA GLU A 548 -7.37 -20.12 -6.18
C GLU A 548 -7.85 -18.74 -6.70
N ALA A 549 -7.02 -17.74 -6.54
CA ALA A 549 -7.31 -16.36 -6.96
C ALA A 549 -6.17 -15.72 -7.77
N ASN A 550 -5.02 -16.38 -7.96
CA ASN A 550 -3.80 -15.76 -8.53
C ASN A 550 -3.87 -15.41 -10.01
N ASP A 551 -4.89 -15.83 -10.71
CA ASP A 551 -5.09 -15.42 -12.12
C ASP A 551 -5.36 -13.91 -12.23
N LEU A 552 -6.08 -13.31 -11.27
CA LEU A 552 -6.35 -11.87 -11.21
C LEU A 552 -6.16 -11.27 -9.80
N GLY A 553 -6.06 -12.08 -8.77
CA GLY A 553 -5.76 -11.71 -7.40
C GLY A 553 -4.31 -11.95 -7.01
N TYR A 554 -4.05 -11.87 -5.70
CA TYR A 554 -2.78 -12.23 -5.08
C TYR A 554 -3.04 -13.09 -3.86
N LEU A 555 -2.48 -14.29 -3.83
CA LEU A 555 -2.61 -15.28 -2.78
C LEU A 555 -1.29 -16.02 -2.62
N GLN A 556 -0.74 -16.07 -1.42
CA GLN A 556 0.50 -16.81 -1.15
C GLN A 556 0.25 -18.29 -0.94
N ARG A 557 -0.85 -18.64 -0.27
CA ARG A 557 -1.20 -20.03 -0.01
C ARG A 557 -2.70 -20.24 0.16
N ALA A 558 -3.16 -21.40 -0.21
CA ALA A 558 -4.46 -21.98 0.17
C ALA A 558 -4.27 -22.95 1.36
N ASP A 559 -5.31 -23.69 1.71
CA ASP A 559 -5.30 -24.66 2.83
C ASP A 559 -4.88 -24.03 4.15
N LEU A 560 -5.64 -23.03 4.61
CA LEU A 560 -5.28 -22.21 5.76
C LEU A 560 -6.49 -21.90 6.63
N GLN A 561 -6.29 -21.96 7.93
CA GLN A 561 -7.14 -21.36 8.95
C GLN A 561 -6.27 -20.42 9.79
N ASN A 562 -6.78 -19.23 10.09
CA ASN A 562 -6.08 -18.23 10.89
C ASN A 562 -7.03 -17.65 11.94
N TRP A 563 -6.62 -17.69 13.20
CA TRP A 563 -7.25 -16.92 14.25
C TRP A 563 -6.24 -15.92 14.80
N SER A 564 -6.57 -14.64 14.71
CA SER A 564 -5.70 -13.56 15.13
C SER A 564 -6.41 -12.60 16.07
N ASN A 565 -5.66 -12.06 17.03
CA ASN A 565 -6.10 -11.09 18.01
C ASN A 565 -5.15 -9.89 18.04
N TRP A 566 -5.70 -8.71 18.14
CA TRP A 566 -4.97 -7.46 18.32
C TRP A 566 -5.60 -6.65 19.44
N PHE A 567 -4.78 -6.07 20.27
CA PHE A 567 -5.16 -5.10 21.28
C PHE A 567 -4.22 -3.91 21.25
N SER A 568 -4.76 -2.69 21.39
CA SER A 568 -3.97 -1.48 21.35
C SER A 568 -4.39 -0.47 22.42
N LEU A 569 -3.38 0.23 22.95
CA LEU A 569 -3.51 1.42 23.79
C LEU A 569 -3.01 2.63 23.00
N ASN A 570 -3.90 3.58 22.71
CA ASN A 570 -3.66 4.75 21.88
C ASN A 570 -3.64 6.02 22.72
N PHE A 571 -2.48 6.55 22.98
CA PHE A 571 -2.28 7.81 23.70
C PHE A 571 -1.99 8.91 22.69
N VAL A 572 -3.02 9.69 22.34
CA VAL A 572 -2.94 10.75 21.31
C VAL A 572 -2.70 12.14 21.89
N THR A 573 -2.56 12.24 23.20
CA THR A 573 -2.25 13.50 23.91
C THR A 573 -0.88 13.43 24.56
N PRO A 574 -0.14 14.56 24.58
CA PRO A 574 1.17 14.61 25.21
C PRO A 574 1.14 14.24 26.69
N ALA A 575 1.94 13.28 27.08
CA ALA A 575 2.12 12.84 28.46
C ALA A 575 3.55 12.30 28.68
N LEU A 576 4.03 12.29 29.92
CA LEU A 576 5.37 11.79 30.28
C LEU A 576 6.46 12.29 29.31
N PHE A 577 7.08 11.42 28.52
CA PHE A 577 8.17 11.73 27.58
C PHE A 577 7.73 11.72 26.10
N TRP A 578 6.44 11.42 25.79
CA TRP A 578 5.92 11.38 24.42
C TRP A 578 4.92 12.50 24.12
N ASN A 579 4.78 12.84 22.85
CA ASN A 579 3.68 13.59 22.26
C ASN A 579 2.50 12.66 21.95
N SER A 580 2.79 11.46 21.42
CA SER A 580 1.81 10.37 21.25
C SER A 580 2.50 9.02 21.42
N ALA A 581 1.73 7.99 21.80
CA ALA A 581 2.21 6.62 21.93
C ALA A 581 1.12 5.63 21.54
N PHE A 582 1.49 4.57 20.83
CA PHE A 582 0.64 3.45 20.45
C PHE A 582 1.32 2.17 20.89
N LEU A 583 0.66 1.40 21.76
CA LEU A 583 1.18 0.14 22.27
C LEU A 583 0.29 -0.98 21.80
N ASN A 584 0.81 -1.83 20.92
CA ASN A 584 0.07 -2.93 20.31
C ASN A 584 0.54 -4.28 20.84
N PHE A 585 -0.40 -5.17 20.99
CA PHE A 585 -0.20 -6.55 21.43
C PHE A 585 -0.97 -7.44 20.46
N ASN A 586 -0.30 -8.42 19.89
CA ASN A 586 -0.82 -9.29 18.85
C ASN A 586 -0.61 -10.75 19.24
N GLU A 587 -1.54 -11.59 18.82
CA GLU A 587 -1.46 -13.04 18.87
C GLU A 587 -2.05 -13.60 17.59
N TRP A 588 -1.43 -14.64 17.01
CA TRP A 588 -2.02 -15.38 15.91
C TRP A 588 -1.70 -16.87 15.99
N ASN A 589 -2.61 -17.65 15.45
CA ASN A 589 -2.50 -19.08 15.32
C ASN A 589 -2.93 -19.48 13.91
N TYR A 590 -2.13 -20.30 13.24
CA TYR A 590 -2.39 -20.79 11.89
C TYR A 590 -2.49 -22.31 11.91
N TRP A 591 -3.46 -22.86 11.19
CA TRP A 591 -3.62 -24.28 10.92
C TRP A 591 -3.85 -24.50 9.43
N ASN A 592 -3.52 -25.68 8.90
CA ASN A 592 -4.13 -26.12 7.67
C ASN A 592 -5.58 -26.61 7.94
N THR A 593 -6.35 -26.88 6.90
CA THR A 593 -7.75 -27.34 7.05
C THR A 593 -7.87 -28.75 7.64
N ALA A 594 -6.80 -29.55 7.60
CA ALA A 594 -6.72 -30.85 8.27
C ALA A 594 -6.37 -30.76 9.77
N GLY A 595 -6.13 -29.53 10.30
CA GLY A 595 -5.87 -29.28 11.72
C GLY A 595 -4.40 -29.34 12.13
N LEU A 596 -3.44 -29.43 11.18
CA LEU A 596 -2.02 -29.31 11.48
C LEU A 596 -1.73 -27.85 11.91
N LEU A 597 -1.17 -27.67 13.09
CA LEU A 597 -0.79 -26.34 13.60
C LEU A 597 0.46 -25.85 12.86
N LEU A 598 0.30 -24.79 12.06
CA LEU A 598 1.37 -24.26 11.20
C LEU A 598 2.18 -23.18 11.91
N ASP A 599 1.54 -22.31 12.65
CA ASP A 599 2.22 -21.27 13.41
C ASP A 599 1.42 -20.94 14.68
N ARG A 600 2.14 -20.52 15.67
CA ARG A 600 1.63 -19.87 16.88
C ARG A 600 2.60 -18.79 17.25
N ALA A 601 2.10 -17.57 17.41
CA ALA A 601 2.96 -16.44 17.69
C ALA A 601 2.33 -15.42 18.62
N VAL A 602 3.21 -14.66 19.28
CA VAL A 602 2.88 -13.45 20.03
C VAL A 602 3.83 -12.34 19.59
N ASN A 603 3.28 -11.14 19.48
CA ASN A 603 4.04 -9.95 19.09
C ASN A 603 3.60 -8.76 19.94
N THR A 604 4.54 -7.87 20.23
CA THR A 604 4.24 -6.53 20.69
C THR A 604 4.99 -5.51 19.84
N ASN A 605 4.34 -4.42 19.48
CA ASN A 605 4.96 -3.33 18.76
C ASN A 605 4.49 -1.99 19.31
N TRP A 606 5.44 -1.07 19.51
CA TRP A 606 5.25 0.20 20.17
C TRP A 606 5.76 1.31 19.28
N HIS A 607 4.96 2.37 19.15
CA HIS A 607 5.26 3.54 18.35
C HIS A 607 5.20 4.78 19.23
N PHE A 608 6.27 5.54 19.27
CA PHE A 608 6.36 6.76 20.07
C PHE A 608 6.75 7.95 19.18
N ILE A 609 6.05 9.04 19.33
CA ILE A 609 6.56 10.36 18.95
C ILE A 609 6.98 11.04 20.24
N LEU A 610 8.28 11.18 20.46
CA LEU A 610 8.84 11.75 21.66
C LEU A 610 8.64 13.28 21.72
N ARG A 611 8.82 13.89 22.89
CA ARG A 611 8.67 15.35 23.05
C ARG A 611 9.64 16.18 22.22
N ASN A 612 10.79 15.64 21.89
CA ASN A 612 11.78 16.22 20.98
C ASN A 612 11.50 15.91 19.51
N ASN A 613 10.35 15.30 19.19
CA ASN A 613 9.90 14.87 17.86
C ASN A 613 10.79 13.79 17.21
N LEU A 614 11.55 13.04 17.97
CA LEU A 614 12.06 11.76 17.49
C LEU A 614 10.91 10.78 17.43
N GLU A 615 10.86 10.01 16.35
CA GLU A 615 9.96 8.86 16.20
C GLU A 615 10.74 7.59 16.55
N VAL A 616 10.17 6.76 17.41
CA VAL A 616 10.79 5.51 17.87
C VAL A 616 9.78 4.41 17.72
N ASP A 617 10.10 3.44 16.87
CA ASP A 617 9.33 2.24 16.64
C ASP A 617 10.11 1.04 17.13
N MET A 618 9.46 0.16 17.88
CA MET A 618 10.08 -1.07 18.36
C MET A 618 9.10 -2.23 18.34
N SER A 619 9.61 -3.41 18.05
CA SER A 619 8.80 -4.62 18.11
C SER A 619 9.60 -5.82 18.61
N ALA A 620 8.87 -6.77 19.18
CA ALA A 620 9.39 -8.08 19.53
C ALA A 620 8.34 -9.15 19.19
N THR A 621 8.79 -10.21 18.52
CA THR A 621 7.96 -11.33 18.09
C THR A 621 8.57 -12.64 18.56
N ALA A 622 7.74 -13.52 19.06
CA ALA A 622 8.05 -14.93 19.22
C ALA A 622 7.03 -15.73 18.40
N SER A 623 7.49 -16.47 17.41
CA SER A 623 6.67 -17.26 16.47
C SER A 623 7.22 -18.67 16.34
N GLN A 624 6.54 -19.50 15.55
CA GLN A 624 6.91 -20.90 15.37
C GLN A 624 7.07 -21.63 16.72
N LEU A 625 6.22 -21.28 17.69
CA LEU A 625 6.32 -21.81 19.05
C LEU A 625 6.14 -23.31 19.06
N PRO A 626 6.66 -24.03 20.09
CA PRO A 626 6.70 -25.51 20.12
C PRO A 626 5.37 -26.18 19.75
N GLY A 627 5.46 -27.22 18.91
CA GLY A 627 4.32 -27.96 18.40
C GLY A 627 3.76 -27.47 17.07
N THR A 628 4.45 -26.54 16.41
CA THR A 628 4.10 -26.04 15.07
C THR A 628 4.93 -26.70 13.98
N PHE A 629 4.43 -26.68 12.74
CA PHE A 629 5.01 -27.34 11.59
C PHE A 629 4.94 -26.44 10.35
N SER A 630 5.96 -26.55 9.47
CA SER A 630 5.87 -26.01 8.11
C SER A 630 5.48 -27.10 7.13
N ASP A 631 4.36 -26.95 6.49
CA ASP A 631 3.91 -27.79 5.38
C ASP A 631 4.42 -27.30 4.01
N ARG A 632 5.26 -26.28 4.01
CA ARG A 632 5.84 -25.64 2.81
C ARG A 632 7.38 -25.71 2.76
N ALA A 633 8.05 -25.99 3.89
CA ALA A 633 9.52 -26.00 3.96
C ALA A 633 10.14 -27.00 3.01
N SER A 634 9.57 -28.20 2.86
CA SER A 634 10.05 -29.26 1.99
C SER A 634 9.58 -29.13 0.53
N ARG A 635 8.82 -28.06 0.18
CA ARG A 635 8.30 -27.78 -1.16
C ARG A 635 7.59 -28.97 -1.82
N GLY A 636 6.52 -29.43 -1.17
CA GLY A 636 5.71 -30.57 -1.61
C GLY A 636 6.11 -31.91 -0.99
N GLY A 637 7.08 -31.93 -0.10
CA GLY A 637 7.41 -33.06 0.76
C GLY A 637 6.66 -33.05 2.08
N PRO A 638 7.09 -33.85 3.08
CA PRO A 638 6.42 -33.94 4.37
C PRO A 638 6.50 -32.65 5.17
N ALA A 639 5.57 -32.43 6.07
CA ALA A 639 5.57 -31.30 6.98
C ALA A 639 6.74 -31.40 7.97
N VAL A 640 7.50 -30.33 8.12
CA VAL A 640 8.68 -30.26 8.98
C VAL A 640 8.35 -29.50 10.26
N ARG A 641 8.71 -30.06 11.41
CA ARG A 641 8.51 -29.38 12.71
C ARG A 641 9.32 -28.08 12.75
N HIS A 642 8.68 -27.01 13.14
CA HIS A 642 9.34 -25.73 13.36
C HIS A 642 10.23 -25.74 14.60
N SER A 643 11.26 -24.93 14.57
CA SER A 643 12.00 -24.47 15.74
C SER A 643 11.53 -23.07 16.09
N PRO A 644 11.50 -22.68 17.39
CA PRO A 644 11.10 -21.33 17.77
C PRO A 644 11.91 -20.26 17.08
N PHE A 645 11.21 -19.23 16.61
CA PHE A 645 11.79 -18.05 15.97
C PHE A 645 11.53 -16.81 16.82
N PHE A 646 12.58 -16.05 17.10
CA PHE A 646 12.52 -14.81 17.83
C PHE A 646 13.03 -13.67 16.96
N ASN A 647 12.29 -12.58 16.92
CA ASN A 647 12.63 -11.39 16.13
C ASN A 647 12.44 -10.13 16.95
N GLY A 648 13.33 -9.15 16.77
CA GLY A 648 13.25 -7.82 17.33
C GLY A 648 13.55 -6.77 16.27
N ASN A 649 12.80 -5.66 16.32
CA ASN A 649 13.01 -4.50 15.48
C ASN A 649 13.14 -3.25 16.35
N LEU A 650 14.01 -2.33 15.94
CA LEU A 650 14.11 -0.97 16.46
C LEU A 650 14.33 -0.01 15.29
N ALA A 651 13.49 1.00 15.19
CA ALA A 651 13.68 2.10 14.26
C ALA A 651 13.64 3.43 15.01
N VAL A 652 14.56 4.33 14.66
CA VAL A 652 14.62 5.68 15.20
C VAL A 652 14.72 6.66 14.04
N VAL A 653 13.73 7.54 13.93
CA VAL A 653 13.66 8.59 12.91
C VAL A 653 13.89 9.94 13.54
N GLY A 654 14.78 10.73 12.97
CA GLY A 654 15.10 12.08 13.41
C GLY A 654 13.93 13.06 13.31
N ASP A 655 14.06 14.22 13.96
CA ASP A 655 13.05 15.28 13.88
C ASP A 655 12.86 15.75 12.42
N ASN A 656 11.72 15.44 11.86
CA ASN A 656 11.38 15.71 10.46
C ASN A 656 11.21 17.21 10.11
N ARG A 657 11.39 18.14 11.08
CA ARG A 657 11.45 19.59 10.87
C ARG A 657 12.86 20.06 10.51
N LYS A 658 13.87 19.18 10.66
CA LYS A 658 15.28 19.51 10.39
C LYS A 658 15.62 19.36 8.92
N GLN A 659 16.72 20.00 8.51
CA GLN A 659 17.26 19.86 7.14
C GLN A 659 17.96 18.52 6.92
N VAL A 660 18.47 17.92 7.99
CA VAL A 660 19.10 16.61 7.98
C VAL A 660 18.35 15.72 8.94
N ILE A 661 17.77 14.66 8.42
CA ILE A 661 16.94 13.73 9.18
C ILE A 661 17.58 12.35 9.07
N PRO A 662 18.35 11.94 10.06
CA PRO A 662 18.88 10.59 10.11
C PRO A 662 17.78 9.61 10.51
N THR A 663 17.80 8.44 9.90
CA THR A 663 17.00 7.29 10.28
C THR A 663 17.91 6.10 10.47
N LEU A 664 17.68 5.33 11.51
CA LEU A 664 18.34 4.06 11.74
C LEU A 664 17.27 3.01 12.02
N SER A 665 17.23 1.96 11.20
CA SER A 665 16.44 0.77 11.47
C SER A 665 17.38 -0.42 11.68
N MET A 666 17.01 -1.28 12.60
CA MET A 666 17.74 -2.50 12.92
C MET A 666 16.74 -3.64 13.16
N ASN A 667 16.95 -4.75 12.45
CA ASN A 667 16.24 -5.99 12.65
C ASN A 667 17.22 -7.08 13.12
N VAL A 668 16.81 -7.88 14.08
CA VAL A 668 17.58 -9.03 14.55
C VAL A 668 16.65 -10.22 14.74
N GLY A 669 17.13 -11.41 14.39
CA GLY A 669 16.35 -12.63 14.57
C GLY A 669 17.21 -13.83 14.91
N ARG A 670 16.57 -14.84 15.50
CA ARG A 670 17.20 -16.10 15.89
C ARG A 670 16.23 -17.24 15.65
N SER A 671 16.69 -18.30 14.95
CA SER A 671 15.94 -19.50 14.63
C SER A 671 16.71 -20.76 15.04
N ASP A 672 16.10 -21.93 14.86
CA ASP A 672 16.70 -23.23 14.98
C ASP A 672 17.54 -23.40 16.25
N TYR A 673 16.95 -22.98 17.41
CA TYR A 673 17.60 -23.00 18.73
C TYR A 673 18.96 -22.25 18.74
N GLY A 674 19.12 -21.27 17.82
CA GLY A 674 20.33 -20.44 17.69
C GLY A 674 21.35 -20.92 16.67
N ARG A 675 21.02 -21.94 15.88
CA ARG A 675 21.82 -22.32 14.71
C ARG A 675 21.64 -21.31 13.58
N GLY A 676 20.41 -20.78 13.41
CA GLY A 676 20.08 -19.68 12.52
C GLY A 676 20.02 -18.32 13.26
N HIS A 677 20.50 -17.28 12.62
CA HIS A 677 20.36 -15.91 13.07
C HIS A 677 20.51 -14.95 11.90
N TYR A 678 19.80 -13.82 11.99
CA TYR A 678 20.02 -12.73 11.06
C TYR A 678 20.10 -11.39 11.78
N TYR A 679 20.78 -10.45 11.15
CA TYR A 679 20.71 -9.06 11.49
C TYR A 679 20.69 -8.20 10.22
N GLU A 680 19.91 -7.14 10.28
CA GLU A 680 19.80 -6.17 9.23
C GLU A 680 19.97 -4.77 9.84
N LEU A 681 20.72 -3.93 9.15
CA LEU A 681 21.02 -2.57 9.57
C LEU A 681 20.77 -1.63 8.39
N ASP A 682 19.82 -0.69 8.57
CA ASP A 682 19.34 0.23 7.54
C ASP A 682 19.51 1.69 7.97
N PRO A 683 20.74 2.24 7.96
CA PRO A 683 20.93 3.67 8.12
C PRO A 683 20.49 4.41 6.84
N SER A 684 19.79 5.51 7.04
CA SER A 684 19.49 6.44 5.95
C SER A 684 19.51 7.89 6.44
N VAL A 685 19.69 8.80 5.51
CA VAL A 685 19.67 10.22 5.80
C VAL A 685 18.87 10.93 4.72
N ASP A 686 17.92 11.73 5.18
CA ASP A 686 17.12 12.59 4.36
C ASP A 686 17.69 14.02 4.45
N PHE A 687 18.12 14.58 3.31
CA PHE A 687 18.71 15.90 3.19
C PHE A 687 17.75 16.86 2.48
N ARG A 688 17.36 17.91 3.15
CA ARG A 688 16.59 19.04 2.60
C ARG A 688 17.52 20.24 2.44
N VAL A 689 18.38 20.18 1.44
CA VAL A 689 19.43 21.17 1.20
C VAL A 689 18.85 22.56 0.92
N SER A 690 17.71 22.60 0.25
CA SER A 690 16.97 23.83 -0.02
C SER A 690 15.48 23.53 -0.17
N SER A 691 14.67 24.57 -0.36
CA SER A 691 13.26 24.40 -0.69
C SER A 691 13.03 23.66 -2.01
N ARG A 692 14.04 23.55 -2.89
CA ARG A 692 13.94 22.94 -4.23
C ARG A 692 14.68 21.62 -4.38
N PHE A 693 15.59 21.31 -3.47
CA PHE A 693 16.46 20.14 -3.57
C PHE A 693 16.33 19.27 -2.34
N HIS A 694 15.91 18.05 -2.57
CA HIS A 694 15.76 16.99 -1.61
C HIS A 694 16.57 15.76 -2.04
N MET A 695 17.25 15.12 -1.14
CA MET A 695 18.02 13.91 -1.38
C MET A 695 17.85 12.95 -0.21
N ASN A 696 17.56 11.70 -0.53
CA ASN A 696 17.59 10.60 0.44
C ASN A 696 18.69 9.61 0.03
N VAL A 697 19.50 9.23 1.00
CA VAL A 697 20.54 8.21 0.83
C VAL A 697 20.36 7.18 1.92
N GLY A 698 20.17 5.93 1.54
CA GLY A 698 20.06 4.79 2.42
C GLY A 698 21.03 3.69 2.04
N VAL A 699 21.45 2.93 3.03
CA VAL A 699 22.24 1.71 2.88
C VAL A 699 21.57 0.65 3.73
N SER A 700 21.37 -0.54 3.19
CA SER A 700 20.88 -1.71 3.91
C SER A 700 21.94 -2.80 3.83
N TYR A 701 22.33 -3.31 4.98
CA TYR A 701 23.18 -4.48 5.10
C TYR A 701 22.45 -5.55 5.87
N ASN A 702 22.26 -6.71 5.25
CA ASN A 702 21.66 -7.88 5.85
C ASN A 702 22.67 -9.04 5.85
N HIS A 703 22.80 -9.72 7.00
CA HIS A 703 23.51 -10.98 7.11
C HIS A 703 22.57 -12.02 7.69
N ASN A 704 22.26 -13.03 6.90
CA ASN A 704 21.35 -14.11 7.24
C ASN A 704 22.09 -15.46 7.26
N ARG A 705 22.02 -16.13 8.39
CA ARG A 705 22.43 -17.53 8.53
C ARG A 705 21.19 -18.33 8.83
N ASP A 706 20.80 -19.17 7.87
CA ASP A 706 19.67 -20.07 7.97
C ASP A 706 20.18 -21.52 7.96
N ASP A 707 19.94 -22.25 9.04
CA ASP A 707 20.40 -23.63 9.16
C ASP A 707 19.43 -24.62 8.49
N SER A 708 18.24 -24.18 8.13
CA SER A 708 17.19 -25.00 7.53
C SER A 708 16.71 -24.49 6.17
N GLN A 709 17.57 -23.81 5.42
CA GLN A 709 17.27 -23.35 4.07
C GLN A 709 17.04 -24.55 3.14
N TRP A 710 15.88 -24.56 2.48
CA TRP A 710 15.62 -25.56 1.42
C TRP A 710 16.66 -25.43 0.31
N TYR A 711 17.22 -26.60 -0.09
CA TYR A 711 18.27 -26.68 -1.10
C TYR A 711 17.77 -27.29 -2.42
N GLY A 712 16.96 -28.37 -2.32
CA GLY A 712 16.39 -29.04 -3.50
C GLY A 712 15.63 -30.30 -3.14
N ASN A 713 14.81 -30.76 -4.07
CA ASN A 713 14.21 -32.09 -4.00
C ASN A 713 14.80 -32.93 -5.13
N PHE A 714 15.45 -34.06 -4.82
CA PHE A 714 16.17 -34.91 -5.76
C PHE A 714 15.57 -36.31 -5.77
N THR A 715 15.33 -36.86 -6.95
CA THR A 715 14.82 -38.22 -7.10
C THR A 715 15.97 -39.13 -7.48
N ASP A 716 16.13 -40.22 -6.74
CA ASP A 716 17.17 -41.22 -7.01
C ASP A 716 16.76 -42.23 -8.11
N SER A 717 17.63 -43.18 -8.38
CA SER A 717 17.43 -44.21 -9.41
C SER A 717 16.33 -45.25 -9.11
N VAL A 718 15.76 -45.21 -7.89
CA VAL A 718 14.64 -46.07 -7.45
C VAL A 718 13.36 -45.26 -7.18
N ASP A 719 13.28 -44.08 -7.76
CA ASP A 719 12.16 -43.13 -7.64
C ASP A 719 11.88 -42.63 -6.21
N ALA A 720 12.87 -42.70 -5.29
CA ALA A 720 12.74 -42.10 -3.97
C ALA A 720 13.11 -40.61 -4.01
N THR A 721 12.26 -39.75 -3.48
CA THR A 721 12.52 -38.31 -3.40
C THR A 721 13.20 -37.93 -2.10
N HIS A 722 14.37 -37.30 -2.23
CA HIS A 722 15.17 -36.77 -1.13
C HIS A 722 14.88 -35.26 -0.99
N TYR A 723 14.33 -34.87 0.13
CA TYR A 723 14.03 -33.45 0.46
C TYR A 723 15.23 -32.87 1.20
N THR A 724 16.01 -32.02 0.52
CA THR A 724 17.28 -31.55 1.06
C THR A 724 17.26 -30.13 1.55
N PHE A 725 18.05 -29.90 2.59
CA PHE A 725 18.24 -28.61 3.28
C PHE A 725 19.72 -28.35 3.46
N ALA A 726 20.12 -27.10 3.50
CA ALA A 726 21.49 -26.68 3.69
C ALA A 726 21.58 -25.57 4.74
N HIS A 727 22.75 -25.45 5.34
CA HIS A 727 23.13 -24.25 6.02
C HIS A 727 23.45 -23.17 4.98
N LEU A 728 22.71 -22.07 4.99
CA LEU A 728 22.94 -20.90 4.15
C LEU A 728 23.63 -19.81 4.98
N ASP A 729 24.77 -19.30 4.50
CA ASP A 729 25.38 -18.06 4.97
C ASP A 729 25.25 -17.03 3.84
N GLN A 730 24.36 -16.03 4.04
CA GLN A 730 24.02 -15.04 3.02
C GLN A 730 24.31 -13.64 3.52
N GLN A 731 24.96 -12.84 2.69
CA GLN A 731 25.17 -11.42 2.90
C GLN A 731 24.55 -10.64 1.76
N THR A 732 23.86 -9.57 2.10
CA THR A 732 23.21 -8.66 1.13
C THR A 732 23.57 -7.22 1.46
N LEU A 733 24.03 -6.48 0.48
CA LEU A 733 24.22 -5.03 0.55
C LEU A 733 23.37 -4.37 -0.53
N SER A 734 22.52 -3.48 -0.13
CA SER A 734 21.81 -2.61 -1.05
C SER A 734 22.01 -1.16 -0.65
N SER A 735 21.93 -0.28 -1.63
CA SER A 735 21.91 1.16 -1.37
C SER A 735 20.77 1.77 -2.16
N THR A 736 20.25 2.87 -1.68
CA THR A 736 19.22 3.64 -2.36
C THR A 736 19.62 5.10 -2.36
N VAL A 737 19.63 5.71 -3.53
CA VAL A 737 19.82 7.15 -3.69
C VAL A 737 18.60 7.69 -4.41
N ARG A 738 17.90 8.64 -3.77
CA ARG A 738 16.82 9.40 -4.39
C ARG A 738 17.17 10.87 -4.37
N ILE A 739 17.03 11.53 -5.51
CA ILE A 739 17.24 12.96 -5.67
C ILE A 739 16.01 13.55 -6.34
N ASP A 740 15.41 14.54 -5.70
CA ASP A 740 14.29 15.31 -6.23
C ASP A 740 14.71 16.78 -6.35
N TYR A 741 14.69 17.30 -7.57
CA TYR A 741 14.88 18.71 -7.84
C TYR A 741 13.62 19.30 -8.46
N THR A 742 13.00 20.22 -7.73
CA THR A 742 11.77 20.91 -8.16
C THR A 742 12.14 22.32 -8.61
N ALA A 743 12.31 22.50 -9.90
CA ALA A 743 12.63 23.81 -10.48
C ALA A 743 11.46 24.79 -10.33
N THR A 744 10.26 24.31 -10.63
CA THR A 744 8.98 25.00 -10.42
C THR A 744 7.93 23.95 -10.00
N PRO A 745 6.75 24.34 -9.49
CA PRO A 745 5.67 23.38 -9.19
C PRO A 745 5.26 22.48 -10.37
N THR A 746 5.58 22.89 -11.61
CA THR A 746 5.25 22.18 -12.85
C THR A 746 6.43 21.48 -13.51
N LEU A 747 7.69 21.74 -13.08
CA LEU A 747 8.89 21.13 -13.65
C LEU A 747 9.73 20.47 -12.56
N THR A 748 9.86 19.15 -12.64
CA THR A 748 10.60 18.34 -11.67
C THR A 748 11.61 17.43 -12.37
N PHE A 749 12.70 17.15 -11.68
CA PHE A 749 13.71 16.17 -12.05
C PHE A 749 13.88 15.21 -10.88
N GLN A 750 13.84 13.92 -11.18
CA GLN A 750 13.96 12.85 -10.19
C GLN A 750 15.03 11.88 -10.64
N ILE A 751 15.84 11.43 -9.70
CA ILE A 751 16.82 10.37 -9.91
C ILE A 751 16.60 9.33 -8.82
N TYR A 752 16.48 8.10 -9.23
CA TYR A 752 16.51 6.92 -8.38
C TYR A 752 17.68 6.03 -8.82
N ALA A 753 18.46 5.55 -7.88
CA ALA A 753 19.49 4.56 -8.13
C ALA A 753 19.57 3.56 -6.98
N SER A 754 19.62 2.28 -7.32
CA SER A 754 19.63 1.19 -6.34
C SER A 754 20.61 0.09 -6.79
N PRO A 755 21.88 0.18 -6.38
CA PRO A 755 22.79 -0.96 -6.47
C PRO A 755 22.46 -2.02 -5.40
N PHE A 756 22.50 -3.27 -5.80
CA PHE A 756 22.16 -4.44 -5.00
C PHE A 756 23.15 -5.56 -5.27
N VAL A 757 23.71 -6.13 -4.21
CA VAL A 757 24.63 -7.27 -4.29
C VAL A 757 24.23 -8.24 -3.19
N THR A 758 24.04 -9.50 -3.53
CA THR A 758 23.80 -10.57 -2.56
C THR A 758 24.61 -11.80 -2.90
N LYS A 759 25.27 -12.37 -1.89
CA LYS A 759 26.10 -13.55 -1.98
C LYS A 759 25.67 -14.55 -0.91
N GLY A 760 25.48 -15.80 -1.27
CA GLY A 760 25.13 -16.87 -0.37
C GLY A 760 25.97 -18.13 -0.63
N THR A 761 26.31 -18.84 0.43
CA THR A 761 27.04 -20.09 0.39
C THR A 761 26.21 -21.17 1.07
N PHE A 762 26.04 -22.29 0.40
CA PHE A 762 25.42 -23.50 0.94
C PHE A 762 26.46 -24.46 1.48
N THR A 763 26.29 -24.88 2.70
CA THR A 763 27.14 -25.87 3.36
C THR A 763 26.29 -26.86 4.14
N ASN A 764 26.89 -27.95 4.63
CA ASN A 764 26.21 -28.96 5.46
C ASN A 764 24.89 -29.42 4.85
N ILE A 765 24.91 -29.91 3.62
CA ILE A 765 23.73 -30.39 2.91
C ILE A 765 23.20 -31.65 3.56
N ARG A 766 21.96 -31.68 3.92
CA ARG A 766 21.26 -32.73 4.67
C ARG A 766 19.94 -33.04 4.00
N GLU A 767 19.45 -34.25 4.18
CA GLU A 767 18.09 -34.66 3.81
C GLU A 767 17.23 -34.87 5.04
N LEU A 768 15.92 -34.80 4.89
CA LEU A 768 14.98 -35.14 5.96
C LEU A 768 15.14 -36.60 6.37
N ASN A 769 15.17 -36.83 7.67
CA ASN A 769 15.20 -38.16 8.30
C ASN A 769 13.88 -38.40 9.04
N ASP A 770 13.65 -37.72 10.16
CA ASP A 770 12.36 -37.64 10.84
C ASP A 770 11.88 -36.18 10.90
N PRO A 771 11.08 -35.72 9.93
CA PRO A 771 10.67 -34.32 9.86
C PRO A 771 9.83 -33.87 11.06
N ARG A 772 9.26 -34.80 11.84
CA ARG A 772 8.40 -34.51 12.99
C ARG A 772 9.11 -34.62 14.34
N ALA A 773 10.38 -35.05 14.37
CA ALA A 773 11.15 -35.20 15.60
C ALA A 773 11.20 -33.91 16.44
N GLU A 774 11.13 -34.06 17.78
CA GLU A 774 11.30 -32.92 18.70
C GLU A 774 12.73 -32.47 18.72
N ASP A 775 13.68 -33.40 18.73
CA ASP A 775 15.08 -33.10 18.60
C ASP A 775 15.38 -32.63 17.17
N TYR A 776 16.05 -31.49 17.09
CA TYR A 776 16.39 -30.88 15.81
C TYR A 776 17.35 -31.77 15.00
N ASP A 777 18.30 -32.41 15.66
CA ASP A 777 19.34 -33.19 15.02
C ASP A 777 18.81 -34.53 14.47
N GLU A 778 17.68 -35.02 15.00
CA GLU A 778 16.99 -36.22 14.47
C GLU A 778 16.18 -35.91 13.20
N ARG A 779 15.84 -34.66 12.93
CA ARG A 779 15.08 -34.26 11.74
C ARG A 779 15.84 -34.45 10.47
N TYR A 780 17.19 -34.38 10.53
CA TYR A 780 18.04 -34.37 9.37
C TYR A 780 19.13 -35.46 9.48
N LYS A 781 19.56 -35.96 8.33
CA LYS A 781 20.75 -36.80 8.17
C LYS A 781 21.57 -36.28 7.02
N PRO A 782 22.90 -36.52 6.96
CA PRO A 782 23.73 -36.09 5.85
C PRO A 782 23.21 -36.62 4.52
N TYR A 783 23.15 -35.77 3.51
CA TYR A 783 22.88 -36.15 2.13
C TYR A 783 24.21 -36.42 1.44
N THR A 784 24.39 -37.62 0.86
CA THR A 784 25.68 -38.10 0.43
C THR A 784 25.79 -38.46 -1.05
N ASP A 785 24.76 -38.23 -1.86
CA ASP A 785 24.84 -38.47 -3.30
C ASP A 785 25.80 -37.49 -3.99
N ALA A 786 27.03 -37.92 -4.18
CA ALA A 786 28.07 -37.10 -4.78
C ALA A 786 27.78 -36.73 -6.24
N SER A 787 26.99 -37.52 -6.96
CA SER A 787 26.63 -37.24 -8.35
C SER A 787 25.65 -36.09 -8.49
N VAL A 788 24.71 -35.99 -7.57
CA VAL A 788 23.80 -34.86 -7.46
C VAL A 788 24.52 -33.61 -6.99
N LEU A 789 25.27 -33.71 -5.89
CA LEU A 789 25.97 -32.58 -5.27
C LEU A 789 26.99 -31.92 -6.21
N ALA A 790 27.70 -32.72 -7.05
CA ALA A 790 28.68 -32.20 -7.99
C ALA A 790 28.04 -31.28 -9.07
N ASN A 791 26.76 -31.46 -9.35
CA ASN A 791 26.03 -30.70 -10.37
C ASN A 791 25.16 -29.56 -9.79
N GLN A 792 25.14 -29.38 -8.48
CA GLN A 792 24.38 -28.34 -7.83
C GLN A 792 25.28 -27.18 -7.40
N PRO A 793 24.78 -25.92 -7.43
CA PRO A 793 25.57 -24.78 -7.05
C PRO A 793 25.87 -24.79 -5.54
N SER A 794 27.14 -24.57 -5.19
CA SER A 794 27.56 -24.40 -3.80
C SER A 794 27.17 -23.06 -3.19
N GLY A 795 26.56 -22.18 -3.98
CA GLY A 795 26.11 -20.85 -3.57
C GLY A 795 25.62 -20.03 -4.75
N PHE A 796 25.41 -18.75 -4.49
CA PHE A 796 25.01 -17.78 -5.50
C PHE A 796 25.70 -16.43 -5.27
N ASN A 797 25.84 -15.65 -6.35
CA ASN A 797 26.32 -14.27 -6.30
C ASN A 797 25.53 -13.46 -7.34
N VAL A 798 24.59 -12.66 -6.87
CA VAL A 798 23.68 -11.87 -7.71
C VAL A 798 24.00 -10.39 -7.56
N LYS A 799 24.20 -9.73 -8.69
CA LYS A 799 24.47 -8.29 -8.78
C LYS A 799 23.43 -7.64 -9.63
N GLN A 800 22.79 -6.58 -9.12
CA GLN A 800 21.79 -5.82 -9.84
C GLN A 800 21.99 -4.33 -9.61
N PHE A 801 21.89 -3.53 -10.66
CA PHE A 801 21.80 -2.08 -10.57
C PHE A 801 20.57 -1.63 -11.33
N ARG A 802 19.75 -0.85 -10.68
CA ARG A 802 18.60 -0.21 -11.29
C ARG A 802 18.65 1.27 -11.05
N SER A 803 18.48 2.05 -12.11
CA SER A 803 18.35 3.50 -11.98
C SER A 803 17.29 4.04 -12.93
N ASN A 804 16.68 5.12 -12.51
CA ASN A 804 15.69 5.84 -13.27
C ASN A 804 15.92 7.35 -13.09
N ALA A 805 16.05 8.08 -14.19
CA ALA A 805 16.10 9.54 -14.21
C ALA A 805 14.90 10.04 -14.99
N VAL A 806 14.06 10.84 -14.35
CA VAL A 806 12.81 11.34 -14.91
C VAL A 806 12.77 12.85 -14.84
N MET A 807 12.59 13.49 -15.98
CA MET A 807 12.13 14.87 -16.05
C MET A 807 10.63 14.85 -16.35
N ARG A 808 9.82 15.51 -15.51
CA ARG A 808 8.40 15.75 -15.73
C ARG A 808 8.15 17.24 -15.87
N TRP A 809 7.56 17.62 -16.98
CA TRP A 809 7.13 18.98 -17.21
C TRP A 809 5.64 19.04 -17.57
N GLU A 810 4.86 19.64 -16.69
CA GLU A 810 3.48 20.01 -16.96
C GLU A 810 3.47 21.38 -17.65
N TYR A 811 3.63 21.36 -18.99
CA TYR A 811 3.74 22.57 -19.78
C TYR A 811 2.43 23.34 -19.94
N ARG A 812 1.32 22.67 -19.63
CA ARG A 812 -0.04 23.20 -19.53
C ARG A 812 -0.81 22.34 -18.52
N PRO A 813 -1.79 22.90 -17.76
CA PRO A 813 -2.61 22.08 -16.85
C PRO A 813 -3.12 20.79 -17.50
N GLY A 814 -2.81 19.65 -16.90
CA GLY A 814 -3.17 18.32 -17.40
C GLY A 814 -2.35 17.79 -18.57
N SER A 815 -1.47 18.61 -19.21
CA SER A 815 -0.63 18.22 -20.36
C SER A 815 0.82 18.10 -19.93
N THR A 816 1.45 16.95 -20.21
CA THR A 816 2.77 16.63 -19.68
C THR A 816 3.76 16.17 -20.73
N LEU A 817 5.02 16.50 -20.50
CA LEU A 817 6.17 15.95 -21.19
C LEU A 817 7.02 15.19 -20.19
N PHE A 818 7.32 13.94 -20.48
CA PHE A 818 8.28 13.13 -19.75
C PHE A 818 9.51 12.84 -20.60
N LEU A 819 10.68 13.03 -20.02
CA LEU A 819 11.92 12.46 -20.51
C LEU A 819 12.41 11.48 -19.47
N VAL A 820 12.58 10.23 -19.85
CA VAL A 820 12.95 9.15 -18.95
C VAL A 820 14.19 8.44 -19.46
N TRP A 821 15.16 8.25 -18.57
CA TRP A 821 16.30 7.38 -18.79
C TRP A 821 16.33 6.34 -17.71
N THR A 822 16.13 5.08 -18.10
CA THR A 822 16.25 3.92 -17.21
C THR A 822 17.49 3.14 -17.58
N GLN A 823 18.31 2.79 -16.60
CA GLN A 823 19.43 1.89 -16.77
C GLN A 823 19.29 0.73 -15.82
N GLN A 824 19.50 -0.47 -16.32
CA GLN A 824 19.64 -1.66 -15.51
C GLN A 824 20.92 -2.40 -15.87
N ARG A 825 21.52 -3.05 -14.86
CA ARG A 825 22.62 -3.98 -15.01
C ARG A 825 22.30 -5.20 -14.18
N GLN A 826 22.51 -6.37 -14.70
CA GLN A 826 22.28 -7.61 -14.01
C GLN A 826 23.37 -8.62 -14.39
N GLY A 827 23.87 -9.33 -13.41
CA GLY A 827 24.81 -10.43 -13.62
C GLY A 827 24.63 -11.44 -12.51
N ASP A 828 24.42 -12.68 -12.95
CA ASP A 828 24.50 -13.87 -12.11
C ASP A 828 25.87 -14.47 -12.40
N LEU A 829 26.79 -14.34 -11.47
CA LEU A 829 28.10 -14.94 -11.63
C LEU A 829 28.06 -16.37 -11.09
N PRO A 830 28.72 -17.34 -11.76
CA PRO A 830 29.04 -18.61 -11.11
C PRO A 830 29.73 -18.28 -9.77
N PHE A 831 29.32 -18.94 -8.70
CA PHE A 831 29.94 -18.76 -7.39
C PHE A 831 31.45 -19.12 -7.48
N ALA A 832 32.30 -18.13 -7.66
CA ALA A 832 33.74 -18.22 -7.49
C ALA A 832 34.06 -17.74 -6.08
N GLY A 833 34.42 -18.65 -5.21
CA GLY A 833 34.37 -18.56 -3.75
C GLY A 833 35.01 -17.38 -3.01
N ASP A 834 35.78 -16.47 -3.64
CA ASP A 834 36.69 -15.57 -2.93
C ASP A 834 36.57 -14.07 -3.21
N ASP A 835 35.58 -13.63 -3.97
CA ASP A 835 35.42 -12.17 -4.17
C ASP A 835 34.96 -11.50 -2.89
N SER A 836 35.70 -10.46 -2.47
CA SER A 836 35.27 -9.63 -1.35
C SER A 836 33.99 -8.88 -1.71
N PHE A 837 33.16 -8.62 -0.74
CA PHE A 837 31.89 -7.86 -0.93
C PHE A 837 32.12 -6.52 -1.64
N GLY A 838 33.26 -5.84 -1.35
CA GLY A 838 33.68 -4.61 -2.04
C GLY A 838 34.04 -4.86 -3.51
N GLY A 839 34.65 -6.01 -3.82
CA GLY A 839 34.93 -6.41 -5.20
C GLY A 839 33.67 -6.68 -6.01
N ASP A 840 32.68 -7.32 -5.41
CA ASP A 840 31.37 -7.57 -6.01
C ASP A 840 30.61 -6.27 -6.30
N TYR A 841 30.64 -5.32 -5.37
CA TYR A 841 30.01 -4.02 -5.55
C TYR A 841 30.69 -3.21 -6.66
N HIS A 842 32.03 -3.28 -6.78
CA HIS A 842 32.79 -2.67 -7.86
C HIS A 842 32.51 -3.35 -9.21
N GLY A 843 32.45 -4.67 -9.21
CA GLY A 843 32.13 -5.49 -10.38
C GLY A 843 30.75 -5.25 -10.96
N LEU A 844 29.80 -4.79 -10.14
CA LEU A 844 28.45 -4.41 -10.58
C LEU A 844 28.48 -3.35 -11.68
N PHE A 845 29.35 -2.34 -11.57
CA PHE A 845 29.45 -1.26 -12.53
C PHE A 845 30.25 -1.62 -13.80
N SER A 846 30.92 -2.76 -13.82
CA SER A 846 31.56 -3.31 -15.02
C SER A 846 30.59 -4.13 -15.90
N LEU A 847 29.44 -4.54 -15.36
CA LEU A 847 28.41 -5.23 -16.15
C LEU A 847 27.87 -4.32 -17.26
N HIS A 848 27.47 -4.93 -18.38
CA HIS A 848 26.89 -4.19 -19.49
C HIS A 848 25.60 -3.45 -19.05
N PRO A 849 25.46 -2.14 -19.35
CA PRO A 849 24.25 -1.41 -19.03
C PRO A 849 23.20 -1.57 -20.11
N ASP A 850 22.04 -2.09 -19.74
CA ASP A 850 20.85 -1.97 -20.57
C ASP A 850 20.21 -0.61 -20.34
N ASN A 851 20.11 0.17 -21.40
CA ASN A 851 19.58 1.52 -21.33
C ASN A 851 18.24 1.62 -22.07
N THR A 852 17.31 2.33 -21.46
CA THR A 852 16.06 2.73 -22.11
C THR A 852 15.91 4.24 -22.03
N PHE A 853 15.82 4.90 -23.18
CA PHE A 853 15.45 6.30 -23.28
C PHE A 853 14.03 6.42 -23.79
N LEU A 854 13.18 7.13 -23.05
CA LEU A 854 11.78 7.31 -23.41
C LEU A 854 11.43 8.80 -23.39
N VAL A 855 10.70 9.21 -24.42
CA VAL A 855 10.03 10.51 -24.48
C VAL A 855 8.55 10.26 -24.64
N LYS A 856 7.76 10.73 -23.67
CA LYS A 856 6.29 10.66 -23.70
C LYS A 856 5.74 12.07 -23.63
N MET A 857 4.89 12.41 -24.58
CA MET A 857 4.18 13.68 -24.60
C MET A 857 2.69 13.43 -24.63
N SER A 858 1.96 14.01 -23.70
CA SER A 858 0.50 13.98 -23.65
C SER A 858 -0.10 15.38 -23.80
N TYR A 859 -1.26 15.46 -24.36
CA TYR A 859 -2.01 16.71 -24.46
C TYR A 859 -3.43 16.47 -23.91
N TRP A 860 -3.82 17.26 -22.94
CA TRP A 860 -5.12 17.13 -22.29
C TRP A 860 -6.13 18.12 -22.86
N PHE A 861 -7.29 17.57 -23.22
CA PHE A 861 -8.47 18.31 -23.66
C PHE A 861 -9.58 18.07 -22.63
N ASN A 862 -10.28 19.14 -22.28
CA ASN A 862 -11.50 19.08 -21.46
C ASN A 862 -12.62 19.83 -22.18
N ARG A 863 -13.80 19.21 -22.29
CA ARG A 863 -14.97 19.81 -22.91
C ARG A 863 -16.24 19.55 -22.11
#